data_30a4c892d6a73d611b05a6c3e57ace9b
#
_entry.id   30a4c892d6a73d611b05a6c3e57ace9b
#
_cell.length_a   1.000
_cell.length_b   1.000
_cell.length_c   1.000
_cell.angle_alpha   90.00
_cell.angle_beta   90.00
_cell.angle_gamma   90.00
#
_symmetry.space_group_name_H-M   'P 1'
#
loop_
_entity.id
_entity.type
_entity.pdbx_description
1 polymer ?
#
loop_
_entity_poly.entity_id
_entity_poly.type
_entity_poly.pdbx_seq_one_letter_code
_entity_poly.pdbx_strand_id
1 'polypeptide(L)'
;MDKKEALRTFTTGENFHLQHYLGVHQDVVNGKAGYTFRVWAPNAQNVHLIGDFTNWYGEQIPMTRNEGGVWEVFTDLPKEGDIYKYNIKRSSGQEILKIDPLAIYLEERPGTGAIVRTIPEKKWQDGLWLARRKRWGFFSRPVNIYEVHAGSWKRTPDGSPYSMAQLKEELIPYLVEMNYTHVEFMPLMAHPLGLSWGYQLMGYFAFEHTYGTPEEFQDFVEECHLNNIGVIVDWVPGHFTINDDALAYYDGTPTFEYQDHDRAHNYGWGALNFDLGKNEVQSFLISSIKFWIDFYHLDGVRVDAVSNMLYLDYDSGPWQPNKDGGNRNYEGYYFLQRLNTVIKLFHPDVMMIAEESSSETKITGMREMGGLGFDFKWNMGWMNDILRFYEEDPIYRKYDFNLVTFSFMYVFSENFLLPFSHDEVVHGKKSMMHKMWGDRYNQFAGLRNLLTYQICHPGKKLLFMGSEFGQFLEWKSEEQLEWSNLDDHMNKQMQTFTSELNAFYKDNRPLWEIDLSYDGIEIIDADNTDQSVLSFIRKTEKGDMLVCVFNMVPVERKNFTIGVPVEAIYEEVWNTELEQWGGVWKEHNETVQSQEGLWKDYPQTLTFTLPALGASIWKIKRRVNVRKNAKKDSTKE
;
A
#
# COMPACT_ATOMS: atom_id res chain seq x y z
N MET A 1 31.65 8.32 2.14
CA MET A 1 31.57 9.80 1.95
C MET A 1 32.48 10.46 2.96
N ASP A 2 33.21 11.53 2.60
CA ASP A 2 33.98 12.31 3.58
C ASP A 2 33.04 12.97 4.60
N LYS A 3 33.46 13.04 5.89
CA LYS A 3 32.64 13.61 6.98
C LYS A 3 32.18 15.04 6.70
N LYS A 4 33.04 15.88 6.12
CA LYS A 4 32.69 17.27 5.76
C LYS A 4 31.65 17.34 4.66
N GLU A 5 31.76 16.49 3.65
CA GLU A 5 30.80 16.41 2.55
C GLU A 5 29.46 15.82 3.07
N ALA A 6 29.49 14.82 3.94
CA ALA A 6 28.28 14.27 4.56
C ALA A 6 27.52 15.33 5.37
N LEU A 7 28.23 16.15 6.14
CA LEU A 7 27.63 17.25 6.89
C LEU A 7 27.08 18.34 5.96
N ARG A 8 27.86 18.77 4.94
CA ARG A 8 27.44 19.77 3.99
C ARG A 8 26.15 19.36 3.27
N THR A 9 26.13 18.12 2.76
CA THR A 9 24.95 17.60 2.03
C THR A 9 23.75 17.39 2.96
N PHE A 10 23.97 17.08 4.23
CA PHE A 10 22.91 17.00 5.23
C PHE A 10 22.24 18.36 5.45
N THR A 11 23.03 19.41 5.70
CA THR A 11 22.50 20.75 5.95
C THR A 11 21.90 21.43 4.72
N THR A 12 22.28 21.00 3.51
CA THR A 12 21.66 21.46 2.26
C THR A 12 20.48 20.58 1.80
N GLY A 13 20.17 19.52 2.55
CA GLY A 13 19.09 18.60 2.21
C GLY A 13 19.43 17.58 1.13
N GLU A 14 20.69 17.45 0.72
CA GLU A 14 21.15 16.61 -0.40
C GLU A 14 21.75 15.26 0.04
N ASN A 15 21.78 14.98 1.35
CA ASN A 15 22.21 13.67 1.84
C ASN A 15 21.03 12.70 1.89
N PHE A 16 21.04 11.68 1.06
CA PHE A 16 20.03 10.62 0.99
C PHE A 16 20.55 9.26 1.49
N HIS A 17 21.66 9.28 2.24
CA HIS A 17 22.31 8.13 2.87
C HIS A 17 22.74 8.49 4.30
N LEU A 18 21.86 9.15 5.04
CA LEU A 18 22.17 9.73 6.33
C LEU A 18 22.58 8.68 7.36
N GLN A 19 22.11 7.45 7.22
CA GLN A 19 22.48 6.28 8.02
C GLN A 19 23.96 5.91 7.92
N HIS A 20 24.71 6.43 6.95
CA HIS A 20 26.17 6.25 6.87
C HIS A 20 26.96 7.38 7.54
N TYR A 21 26.27 8.39 8.04
CA TYR A 21 26.90 9.53 8.71
C TYR A 21 26.44 9.69 10.16
N LEU A 22 25.14 9.79 10.41
CA LEU A 22 24.55 9.86 11.77
C LEU A 22 24.28 8.45 12.31
N GLY A 23 23.99 8.38 13.63
CA GLY A 23 23.79 7.11 14.32
C GLY A 23 25.10 6.53 14.86
N VAL A 24 25.11 5.23 15.11
CA VAL A 24 26.25 4.48 15.66
C VAL A 24 27.00 3.74 14.57
N HIS A 25 28.33 3.84 14.57
CA HIS A 25 29.22 3.20 13.57
C HIS A 25 30.43 2.59 14.25
N GLN A 26 30.79 1.37 13.86
CA GLN A 26 32.10 0.82 14.20
C GLN A 26 33.19 1.69 13.57
N ASP A 27 34.22 2.01 14.34
CA ASP A 27 35.31 2.89 13.90
C ASP A 27 36.64 2.48 14.58
N VAL A 28 37.73 2.92 13.99
CA VAL A 28 39.05 2.76 14.56
C VAL A 28 39.74 4.13 14.67
N VAL A 29 39.82 4.65 15.86
CA VAL A 29 40.43 5.98 16.12
C VAL A 29 41.71 5.81 16.90
N ASN A 30 42.80 6.34 16.39
CA ASN A 30 44.15 6.23 16.94
C ASN A 30 44.61 4.78 17.22
N GLY A 31 44.21 3.84 16.36
CA GLY A 31 44.51 2.42 16.49
C GLY A 31 43.65 1.66 17.52
N LYS A 32 42.66 2.28 18.11
CA LYS A 32 41.73 1.68 19.07
C LYS A 32 40.39 1.43 18.39
N ALA A 33 39.93 0.18 18.36
CA ALA A 33 38.62 -0.19 17.85
C ALA A 33 37.52 0.22 18.84
N GLY A 34 36.38 0.68 18.36
CA GLY A 34 35.24 1.12 19.17
C GLY A 34 34.10 1.59 18.28
N TYR A 35 33.29 2.51 18.79
CA TYR A 35 32.13 3.05 18.12
C TYR A 35 32.15 4.57 18.11
N THR A 36 31.80 5.16 16.97
CA THR A 36 31.52 6.60 16.84
C THR A 36 30.00 6.80 16.82
N PHE A 37 29.51 7.65 17.72
CA PHE A 37 28.11 8.06 17.82
C PHE A 37 27.95 9.48 17.29
N ARG A 38 26.92 9.73 16.47
CA ARG A 38 26.60 11.06 15.93
C ARG A 38 25.10 11.30 15.99
N VAL A 39 24.72 12.46 16.52
CA VAL A 39 23.31 12.88 16.61
C VAL A 39 23.17 14.36 16.28
N TRP A 40 22.09 14.70 15.58
CA TRP A 40 21.77 16.08 15.26
C TRP A 40 20.87 16.68 16.34
N ALA A 41 21.41 17.68 17.08
CA ALA A 41 20.71 18.41 18.13
C ALA A 41 21.24 19.87 18.12
N PRO A 42 20.82 20.69 17.13
CA PRO A 42 21.47 21.96 16.83
C PRO A 42 21.38 23.01 17.92
N ASN A 43 20.37 22.97 18.77
CA ASN A 43 20.12 23.95 19.83
C ASN A 43 20.34 23.39 21.24
N ALA A 44 20.87 22.19 21.39
CA ALA A 44 21.24 21.62 22.67
C ALA A 44 22.40 22.40 23.28
N GLN A 45 22.38 22.57 24.61
CA GLN A 45 23.52 23.12 25.36
C GLN A 45 24.67 22.11 25.49
N ASN A 46 24.32 20.88 25.82
CA ASN A 46 25.23 19.74 25.89
C ASN A 46 24.50 18.47 25.49
N VAL A 47 25.26 17.50 24.99
CA VAL A 47 24.78 16.13 24.71
C VAL A 47 25.78 15.16 25.32
N HIS A 48 25.28 14.17 26.04
CA HIS A 48 26.06 13.08 26.59
C HIS A 48 25.51 11.74 26.11
N LEU A 49 26.40 10.80 25.82
CA LEU A 49 26.06 9.42 25.55
C LEU A 49 25.93 8.65 26.87
N ILE A 50 24.86 7.91 27.09
CA ILE A 50 24.59 7.10 28.27
C ILE A 50 24.00 5.74 27.84
N GLY A 51 24.27 4.68 28.58
CA GLY A 51 23.79 3.35 28.29
C GLY A 51 24.31 2.29 29.24
N ASP A 52 24.15 1.03 28.90
CA ASP A 52 24.60 -0.13 29.69
C ASP A 52 26.09 -0.03 30.04
N PHE A 53 26.90 0.44 29.10
CA PHE A 53 28.36 0.64 29.25
C PHE A 53 28.73 1.76 30.22
N THR A 54 27.79 2.59 30.66
CA THR A 54 27.96 3.61 31.72
C THR A 54 27.17 3.28 33.00
N ASN A 55 26.57 2.09 33.09
CA ASN A 55 25.62 1.66 34.12
C ASN A 55 24.48 2.66 34.37
N TRP A 56 24.11 3.44 33.35
CA TRP A 56 23.05 4.47 33.36
C TRP A 56 23.19 5.58 34.43
N TYR A 57 24.07 5.43 35.43
CA TYR A 57 24.28 6.32 36.58
C TYR A 57 25.70 6.86 36.71
N GLY A 58 26.61 6.45 35.82
CA GLY A 58 28.01 6.83 35.87
C GLY A 58 28.29 8.20 35.26
N GLU A 59 29.58 8.52 35.12
CA GLU A 59 29.99 9.65 34.30
C GLU A 59 29.53 9.44 32.88
N GLN A 60 28.59 10.30 32.43
CA GLN A 60 28.10 10.30 31.07
C GLN A 60 29.26 10.68 30.14
N ILE A 61 29.28 10.10 28.94
CA ILE A 61 30.32 10.37 27.95
C ILE A 61 29.97 11.67 27.23
N PRO A 62 30.72 12.77 27.41
CA PRO A 62 30.43 14.05 26.76
C PRO A 62 30.69 13.96 25.26
N MET A 63 29.79 14.54 24.47
CA MET A 63 29.93 14.65 23.02
C MET A 63 30.41 16.03 22.60
N THR A 64 31.08 16.11 21.48
CA THR A 64 31.60 17.37 20.93
C THR A 64 30.71 17.82 19.76
N ARG A 65 30.27 19.09 19.82
CA ARG A 65 29.44 19.70 18.78
C ARG A 65 30.27 20.20 17.60
N ASN A 66 29.87 19.90 16.38
CA ASN A 66 30.43 20.47 15.15
C ASN A 66 29.61 21.68 14.64
N GLU A 67 30.07 22.32 13.54
CA GLU A 67 29.45 23.53 12.99
C GLU A 67 28.01 23.34 12.51
N GLY A 68 27.62 22.13 12.06
CA GLY A 68 26.27 21.80 11.60
C GLY A 68 25.29 21.42 12.71
N GLY A 69 25.68 21.55 13.98
CA GLY A 69 24.83 21.17 15.11
C GLY A 69 24.75 19.65 15.35
N VAL A 70 25.64 18.89 14.74
CA VAL A 70 25.83 17.46 14.99
C VAL A 70 26.81 17.27 16.13
N TRP A 71 26.43 16.43 17.09
CA TRP A 71 27.25 16.03 18.23
C TRP A 71 27.90 14.70 17.94
N GLU A 72 29.20 14.56 18.23
CA GLU A 72 30.00 13.36 17.94
C GLU A 72 30.82 12.93 19.16
N VAL A 73 30.92 11.63 19.37
CA VAL A 73 31.90 11.03 20.30
C VAL A 73 32.36 9.67 19.80
N PHE A 74 33.66 9.37 19.98
CA PHE A 74 34.20 8.03 19.84
C PHE A 74 34.44 7.44 21.23
N THR A 75 34.06 6.16 21.43
CA THR A 75 34.33 5.41 22.65
C THR A 75 34.46 3.91 22.36
N ASP A 76 35.27 3.21 23.13
CA ASP A 76 35.45 1.75 23.03
C ASP A 76 34.73 0.98 24.16
N LEU A 77 33.92 1.67 24.95
CA LEU A 77 33.17 1.05 26.04
C LEU A 77 32.00 0.20 25.56
N PRO A 78 31.17 0.65 24.58
CA PRO A 78 30.00 -0.10 24.13
C PRO A 78 30.36 -1.42 23.44
N LYS A 79 29.42 -2.36 23.53
CA LYS A 79 29.46 -3.63 22.80
C LYS A 79 28.20 -3.73 21.93
N GLU A 80 28.26 -4.56 20.92
CA GLU A 80 27.10 -4.95 20.12
C GLU A 80 26.01 -5.50 21.05
N GLY A 81 24.78 -4.95 20.96
CA GLY A 81 23.66 -5.33 21.80
C GLY A 81 23.43 -4.43 23.03
N ASP A 82 24.40 -3.59 23.41
CA ASP A 82 24.19 -2.65 24.54
C ASP A 82 23.08 -1.64 24.20
N ILE A 83 22.28 -1.30 25.20
CA ILE A 83 21.22 -0.28 25.07
C ILE A 83 21.82 1.10 25.40
N TYR A 84 21.45 2.12 24.64
CA TYR A 84 21.90 3.49 24.86
C TYR A 84 20.83 4.52 24.55
N LYS A 85 21.02 5.74 25.10
CA LYS A 85 20.29 6.98 24.80
C LYS A 85 21.23 8.16 24.76
N TYR A 86 20.75 9.27 24.20
CA TYR A 86 21.39 10.57 24.35
C TYR A 86 20.75 11.34 25.49
N ASN A 87 21.54 11.79 26.48
CA ASN A 87 21.11 12.74 27.50
C ASN A 87 21.35 14.15 26.92
N ILE A 88 20.27 14.83 26.59
CA ILE A 88 20.31 16.15 25.97
C ILE A 88 19.98 17.21 27.02
N LYS A 89 20.92 18.14 27.25
CA LYS A 89 20.67 19.33 28.05
C LYS A 89 20.10 20.45 27.19
N ARG A 90 18.85 20.78 27.43
CA ARG A 90 18.10 21.83 26.76
C ARG A 90 18.60 23.22 27.13
N SER A 91 18.28 24.25 26.35
CA SER A 91 18.58 25.66 26.65
C SER A 91 17.97 26.13 27.99
N SER A 92 16.86 25.51 28.42
CA SER A 92 16.25 25.74 29.74
C SER A 92 17.08 25.20 30.91
N GLY A 93 18.13 24.43 30.63
CA GLY A 93 18.91 23.69 31.63
C GLY A 93 18.33 22.31 32.01
N GLN A 94 17.15 21.96 31.54
CA GLN A 94 16.53 20.65 31.72
C GLN A 94 17.29 19.59 30.93
N GLU A 95 17.51 18.43 31.53
CA GLU A 95 18.07 17.24 30.85
C GLU A 95 16.98 16.23 30.55
N ILE A 96 17.07 15.60 29.36
CA ILE A 96 16.14 14.58 28.92
C ILE A 96 16.86 13.49 28.15
N LEU A 97 16.43 12.24 28.34
CA LEU A 97 16.92 11.09 27.59
C LEU A 97 16.12 10.95 26.30
N LYS A 98 16.84 10.92 25.17
CA LYS A 98 16.28 10.82 23.82
C LYS A 98 16.78 9.56 23.13
N ILE A 99 15.93 8.98 22.27
CA ILE A 99 16.33 7.90 21.38
C ILE A 99 17.39 8.38 20.38
N ASP A 100 18.10 7.46 19.75
CA ASP A 100 18.84 7.77 18.52
C ASP A 100 17.88 7.75 17.31
N PRO A 101 17.67 8.89 16.61
CA PRO A 101 16.77 8.93 15.45
C PRO A 101 17.19 8.04 14.28
N LEU A 102 18.46 7.65 14.23
CA LEU A 102 19.05 6.79 13.19
C LEU A 102 19.24 5.33 13.62
N ALA A 103 18.80 4.97 14.85
CA ALA A 103 18.87 3.59 15.30
C ALA A 103 18.09 2.67 14.34
N ILE A 104 18.72 1.56 13.95
CA ILE A 104 18.08 0.53 13.09
C ILE A 104 17.30 -0.50 13.91
N TYR A 105 17.47 -0.49 15.22
CA TYR A 105 16.77 -1.38 16.14
C TYR A 105 16.65 -0.75 17.51
N LEU A 106 15.48 -0.82 18.11
CA LEU A 106 15.17 -0.34 19.45
C LEU A 106 14.86 -1.51 20.39
N GLU A 107 14.91 -1.27 21.70
CA GLU A 107 14.48 -2.27 22.68
C GLU A 107 12.97 -2.54 22.58
N GLU A 108 12.56 -3.68 23.09
CA GLU A 108 11.14 -4.08 23.15
C GLU A 108 10.33 -3.08 23.99
N ARG A 109 9.12 -2.79 23.52
CA ARG A 109 8.17 -1.95 24.24
C ARG A 109 7.88 -2.51 25.65
N PRO A 110 7.74 -1.69 26.69
CA PRO A 110 7.67 -0.20 26.67
C PRO A 110 9.05 0.50 26.69
N GLY A 111 10.15 -0.23 26.53
CA GLY A 111 11.47 0.36 26.41
C GLY A 111 11.59 1.23 25.16
N THR A 112 12.49 2.23 25.22
CA THR A 112 12.70 3.20 24.15
C THR A 112 14.19 3.47 23.90
N GLY A 113 15.09 2.62 24.43
CA GLY A 113 16.52 2.71 24.18
C GLY A 113 16.89 2.21 22.79
N ALA A 114 17.90 2.83 22.19
CA ALA A 114 18.51 2.34 20.99
C ALA A 114 19.49 1.20 21.31
N ILE A 115 19.55 0.19 20.46
CA ILE A 115 20.49 -0.92 20.61
C ILE A 115 21.71 -0.65 19.74
N VAL A 116 22.91 -0.75 20.34
CA VAL A 116 24.18 -0.67 19.59
C VAL A 116 24.20 -1.80 18.61
N ARG A 117 24.01 -1.48 17.33
CA ARG A 117 23.95 -2.46 16.26
C ARG A 117 24.53 -1.87 14.98
N THR A 118 25.41 -2.61 14.34
CA THR A 118 25.90 -2.25 13.03
C THR A 118 24.98 -2.81 11.96
N ILE A 119 24.91 -2.14 10.81
CA ILE A 119 24.12 -2.64 9.67
C ILE A 119 24.74 -3.96 9.19
N PRO A 120 24.04 -5.09 9.33
CA PRO A 120 24.57 -6.39 8.90
C PRO A 120 24.66 -6.47 7.36
N GLU A 121 25.71 -7.08 6.87
CA GLU A 121 25.87 -7.34 5.44
C GLU A 121 25.21 -8.67 5.08
N LYS A 122 24.06 -8.63 4.41
CA LYS A 122 23.35 -9.83 3.91
C LYS A 122 23.83 -10.19 2.50
N LYS A 123 24.04 -11.47 2.26
CA LYS A 123 24.27 -12.02 0.92
C LYS A 123 22.95 -12.48 0.32
N TRP A 124 22.34 -11.59 -0.44
CA TRP A 124 21.03 -11.81 -1.06
C TRP A 124 21.08 -12.85 -2.19
N GLN A 125 20.04 -13.65 -2.31
CA GLN A 125 19.83 -14.65 -3.37
C GLN A 125 18.72 -14.26 -4.37
N ASP A 126 18.11 -13.10 -4.23
CA ASP A 126 16.97 -12.58 -4.98
C ASP A 126 17.33 -11.88 -6.31
N GLY A 127 18.57 -12.00 -6.78
CA GLY A 127 19.05 -11.29 -7.97
C GLY A 127 18.22 -11.52 -9.23
N LEU A 128 17.58 -12.70 -9.39
CA LEU A 128 16.67 -12.96 -10.51
C LEU A 128 15.37 -12.15 -10.42
N TRP A 129 14.83 -12.00 -9.23
CA TRP A 129 13.66 -11.17 -8.98
C TRP A 129 13.93 -9.71 -9.32
N LEU A 130 15.00 -9.14 -8.77
CA LEU A 130 15.40 -7.75 -9.01
C LEU A 130 15.67 -7.48 -10.51
N ALA A 131 16.30 -8.42 -11.20
CA ALA A 131 16.52 -8.30 -12.65
C ALA A 131 15.20 -8.31 -13.46
N ARG A 132 14.23 -9.14 -13.06
CA ARG A 132 12.89 -9.18 -13.67
C ARG A 132 12.11 -7.89 -13.38
N ARG A 133 12.09 -7.43 -12.13
CA ARG A 133 11.46 -6.17 -11.71
C ARG A 133 11.97 -5.00 -12.53
N LYS A 134 13.29 -4.85 -12.62
CA LYS A 134 13.94 -3.81 -13.41
C LYS A 134 13.61 -3.89 -14.90
N ARG A 135 13.53 -5.10 -15.46
CA ARG A 135 13.28 -5.29 -16.91
C ARG A 135 11.83 -5.02 -17.30
N TRP A 136 10.88 -5.42 -16.47
CA TRP A 136 9.46 -5.45 -16.86
C TRP A 136 8.63 -4.36 -16.21
N GLY A 137 9.10 -3.78 -15.11
CA GLY A 137 8.33 -2.83 -14.32
C GLY A 137 7.03 -3.42 -13.77
N PHE A 138 6.09 -2.58 -13.42
CA PHE A 138 4.84 -2.96 -12.77
C PHE A 138 3.58 -2.44 -13.49
N PHE A 139 3.67 -1.44 -14.36
CA PHE A 139 2.49 -0.81 -14.98
C PHE A 139 1.67 -1.79 -15.84
N SER A 140 2.33 -2.57 -16.70
CA SER A 140 1.70 -3.56 -17.57
C SER A 140 1.86 -4.99 -17.03
N ARG A 141 1.71 -5.16 -15.72
CA ARG A 141 1.79 -6.43 -15.01
C ARG A 141 0.63 -6.56 -14.04
N PRO A 142 0.24 -7.80 -13.70
CA PRO A 142 -0.72 -7.98 -12.63
C PRO A 142 -0.09 -7.53 -11.31
N VAL A 143 -0.77 -6.62 -10.61
CA VAL A 143 -0.46 -6.20 -9.25
C VAL A 143 -1.74 -6.39 -8.44
N ASN A 144 -1.71 -7.38 -7.57
CA ASN A 144 -2.78 -7.72 -6.64
C ASN A 144 -2.14 -7.89 -5.26
N ILE A 145 -2.45 -6.96 -4.37
CA ILE A 145 -1.78 -6.76 -3.10
C ILE A 145 -2.63 -7.35 -1.98
N TYR A 146 -2.00 -8.13 -1.10
CA TYR A 146 -2.56 -8.56 0.16
C TYR A 146 -2.03 -7.65 1.26
N GLU A 147 -2.88 -6.80 1.83
CA GLU A 147 -2.50 -5.89 2.91
C GLU A 147 -2.58 -6.61 4.25
N VAL A 148 -1.52 -6.49 5.06
CA VAL A 148 -1.35 -7.27 6.30
C VAL A 148 -0.93 -6.37 7.46
N HIS A 149 -1.60 -6.52 8.60
CA HIS A 149 -1.08 -6.10 9.90
C HIS A 149 -0.33 -7.27 10.53
N ALA A 150 1.00 -7.17 10.63
CA ALA A 150 1.86 -8.25 11.10
C ALA A 150 1.47 -8.78 12.49
N GLY A 151 0.99 -7.91 13.37
CA GLY A 151 0.63 -8.23 14.75
C GLY A 151 -0.68 -8.98 14.95
N SER A 152 -1.52 -9.11 13.89
CA SER A 152 -2.86 -9.70 14.02
C SER A 152 -3.26 -10.66 12.89
N TRP A 153 -2.34 -10.98 11.98
CA TRP A 153 -2.61 -12.04 10.99
C TRP A 153 -2.74 -13.39 11.68
N LYS A 154 -1.74 -13.77 12.47
CA LYS A 154 -1.77 -14.91 13.41
C LYS A 154 -1.04 -14.56 14.69
N ARG A 155 -1.36 -15.30 15.76
CA ARG A 155 -0.70 -15.20 17.06
C ARG A 155 -0.29 -16.57 17.56
N THR A 156 0.74 -16.60 18.39
CA THR A 156 1.18 -17.78 19.10
C THR A 156 0.15 -18.22 20.16
N PRO A 157 0.21 -19.44 20.68
CA PRO A 157 -0.74 -19.90 21.71
C PRO A 157 -0.74 -19.09 23.01
N ASP A 158 0.34 -18.36 23.31
CA ASP A 158 0.43 -17.44 24.46
C ASP A 158 -0.12 -16.03 24.15
N GLY A 159 -0.60 -15.82 22.92
CA GLY A 159 -1.20 -14.57 22.48
C GLY A 159 -0.22 -13.53 21.92
N SER A 160 1.08 -13.85 21.82
CA SER A 160 2.07 -12.97 21.21
C SER A 160 1.90 -12.88 19.69
N PRO A 161 2.16 -11.74 19.05
CA PRO A 161 2.24 -11.64 17.60
C PRO A 161 3.27 -12.62 17.00
N TYR A 162 3.04 -13.07 15.77
CA TYR A 162 4.07 -13.79 15.03
C TYR A 162 5.26 -12.92 14.73
N SER A 163 6.47 -13.48 14.86
CA SER A 163 7.70 -12.86 14.34
C SER A 163 7.77 -12.99 12.81
N MET A 164 8.65 -12.22 12.16
CA MET A 164 8.90 -12.35 10.72
C MET A 164 9.37 -13.76 10.33
N ALA A 165 10.09 -14.45 11.21
CA ALA A 165 10.47 -15.84 10.99
C ALA A 165 9.24 -16.77 10.93
N GLN A 166 8.26 -16.60 11.83
CA GLN A 166 7.01 -17.36 11.83
C GLN A 166 6.10 -16.99 10.65
N LEU A 167 6.00 -15.67 10.33
CA LEU A 167 5.27 -15.21 9.15
C LEU A 167 5.87 -15.75 7.85
N LYS A 168 7.20 -15.87 7.77
CA LYS A 168 7.87 -16.49 6.61
C LYS A 168 7.39 -17.91 6.38
N GLU A 169 7.26 -18.71 7.43
CA GLU A 169 6.87 -20.12 7.34
C GLU A 169 5.37 -20.32 7.01
N GLU A 170 4.50 -19.39 7.38
CA GLU A 170 3.05 -19.58 7.22
C GLU A 170 2.41 -18.59 6.25
N LEU A 171 2.77 -17.30 6.28
CA LEU A 171 2.16 -16.29 5.42
C LEU A 171 2.62 -16.45 3.96
N ILE A 172 3.90 -16.72 3.71
CA ILE A 172 4.39 -16.83 2.32
C ILE A 172 3.72 -18.01 1.57
N PRO A 173 3.65 -19.24 2.13
CA PRO A 173 2.86 -20.31 1.51
C PRO A 173 1.39 -19.93 1.28
N TYR A 174 0.77 -19.22 2.23
CA TYR A 174 -0.60 -18.74 2.09
C TYR A 174 -0.75 -17.76 0.91
N LEU A 175 0.14 -16.80 0.77
CA LEU A 175 0.13 -15.84 -0.35
C LEU A 175 0.28 -16.53 -1.71
N VAL A 176 1.12 -17.57 -1.77
CA VAL A 176 1.31 -18.39 -2.98
C VAL A 176 0.03 -19.16 -3.29
N GLU A 177 -0.58 -19.85 -2.31
CA GLU A 177 -1.84 -20.58 -2.46
C GLU A 177 -2.98 -19.64 -2.88
N MET A 178 -3.05 -18.47 -2.30
CA MET A 178 -4.05 -17.44 -2.59
C MET A 178 -3.78 -16.65 -3.87
N ASN A 179 -2.68 -16.93 -4.57
CA ASN A 179 -2.32 -16.30 -5.84
C ASN A 179 -2.12 -14.77 -5.79
N TYR A 180 -1.76 -14.20 -4.66
CA TYR A 180 -1.36 -12.79 -4.58
C TYR A 180 -0.02 -12.55 -5.26
N THR A 181 0.20 -11.34 -5.76
CA THR A 181 1.45 -10.94 -6.41
C THR A 181 2.36 -10.16 -5.48
N HIS A 182 1.78 -9.48 -4.51
CA HIS A 182 2.50 -8.64 -3.53
C HIS A 182 1.86 -8.79 -2.16
N VAL A 183 2.67 -8.58 -1.14
CA VAL A 183 2.22 -8.32 0.23
C VAL A 183 2.58 -6.88 0.60
N GLU A 184 1.64 -6.17 1.24
CA GLU A 184 1.84 -4.85 1.80
C GLU A 184 1.67 -4.92 3.30
N PHE A 185 2.71 -4.54 4.03
CA PHE A 185 2.64 -4.46 5.49
C PHE A 185 2.25 -3.06 5.94
N MET A 186 1.25 -2.97 6.81
CA MET A 186 1.06 -1.79 7.65
C MET A 186 2.38 -1.48 8.38
N PRO A 187 2.60 -0.24 8.90
CA PRO A 187 3.93 0.20 9.28
C PRO A 187 4.70 -0.79 10.15
N LEU A 188 5.93 -1.14 9.72
CA LEU A 188 6.86 -2.02 10.44
C LEU A 188 7.98 -1.25 11.16
N MET A 189 7.96 0.08 11.08
CA MET A 189 8.88 0.95 11.81
C MET A 189 8.51 1.01 13.29
N ALA A 190 9.51 1.25 14.15
CA ALA A 190 9.32 1.28 15.59
C ALA A 190 8.33 2.38 16.04
N HIS A 191 7.39 1.98 16.90
CA HIS A 191 6.32 2.83 17.41
C HIS A 191 6.03 2.52 18.88
N PRO A 192 5.64 3.51 19.72
CA PRO A 192 5.50 3.30 21.16
C PRO A 192 4.23 2.57 21.56
N LEU A 193 3.19 2.59 20.70
CA LEU A 193 1.86 2.07 21.02
C LEU A 193 1.34 1.14 19.94
N GLY A 194 1.11 -0.13 20.27
CA GLY A 194 0.57 -1.13 19.32
C GLY A 194 -0.82 -0.77 18.78
N LEU A 195 -1.65 -0.09 19.58
CA LEU A 195 -2.98 0.38 19.15
C LEU A 195 -2.94 1.48 18.09
N SER A 196 -1.78 2.07 17.81
CA SER A 196 -1.61 2.99 16.68
C SER A 196 -1.44 2.27 15.35
N TRP A 197 -1.39 0.92 15.35
CA TRP A 197 -1.12 0.08 14.17
C TRP A 197 0.19 0.42 13.44
N GLY A 198 1.07 1.16 14.12
CA GLY A 198 2.32 1.68 13.58
C GLY A 198 2.23 3.07 12.93
N TYR A 199 1.08 3.73 12.90
CA TYR A 199 0.96 5.06 12.27
C TYR A 199 1.47 6.23 13.14
N GLN A 200 1.90 5.98 14.38
CA GLN A 200 2.57 6.97 15.22
C GLN A 200 4.03 6.55 15.48
N LEU A 201 4.88 6.80 14.51
CA LEU A 201 6.28 6.36 14.53
C LEU A 201 7.12 7.12 15.54
N MET A 202 8.11 6.42 16.11
CA MET A 202 9.20 6.99 16.91
C MET A 202 10.58 6.72 16.30
N GLY A 203 10.76 5.64 15.56
CA GLY A 203 12.04 5.22 14.98
C GLY A 203 11.91 4.95 13.47
N TYR A 204 12.31 5.92 12.65
CA TYR A 204 12.14 5.89 11.19
C TYR A 204 13.08 4.93 10.45
N PHE A 205 14.19 4.56 11.07
CA PHE A 205 15.14 3.57 10.57
C PHE A 205 15.01 2.22 11.28
N ALA A 206 14.36 2.22 12.45
CA ALA A 206 14.27 1.05 13.30
C ALA A 206 13.15 0.12 12.89
N PHE A 207 13.46 -1.17 12.78
CA PHE A 207 12.47 -2.24 12.67
C PHE A 207 11.78 -2.44 14.04
N GLU A 208 10.46 -2.66 14.05
CA GLU A 208 9.68 -2.85 15.27
C GLU A 208 10.00 -4.19 15.93
N HIS A 209 10.52 -4.12 17.14
CA HIS A 209 11.00 -5.27 17.90
C HIS A 209 9.95 -6.36 18.10
N THR A 210 8.68 -5.98 18.26
CA THR A 210 7.56 -6.92 18.46
C THR A 210 7.45 -7.95 17.33
N TYR A 211 7.91 -7.62 16.13
CA TYR A 211 7.85 -8.50 14.95
C TYR A 211 9.15 -9.26 14.69
N GLY A 212 10.12 -9.20 15.61
CA GLY A 212 11.41 -9.89 15.50
C GLY A 212 12.57 -8.96 15.17
N THR A 213 13.50 -9.43 14.37
CA THR A 213 14.75 -8.70 14.05
C THR A 213 14.78 -8.18 12.61
N PRO A 214 15.60 -7.15 12.32
CA PRO A 214 15.83 -6.70 10.95
C PRO A 214 16.25 -7.82 10.00
N GLU A 215 17.08 -8.76 10.46
CA GLU A 215 17.55 -9.89 9.66
C GLU A 215 16.43 -10.87 9.33
N GLU A 216 15.51 -11.13 10.28
CA GLU A 216 14.34 -11.97 10.02
C GLU A 216 13.45 -11.35 8.94
N PHE A 217 13.32 -10.02 8.92
CA PHE A 217 12.57 -9.35 7.86
C PHE A 217 13.32 -9.38 6.52
N GLN A 218 14.65 -9.26 6.50
CA GLN A 218 15.43 -9.49 5.27
C GLN A 218 15.24 -10.93 4.75
N ASP A 219 15.21 -11.93 5.61
CA ASP A 219 14.97 -13.32 5.23
C ASP A 219 13.53 -13.52 4.71
N PHE A 220 12.56 -12.85 5.30
CA PHE A 220 11.18 -12.85 4.83
C PHE A 220 11.08 -12.27 3.41
N VAL A 221 11.68 -11.12 3.16
CA VAL A 221 11.65 -10.46 1.83
C VAL A 221 12.33 -11.33 0.78
N GLU A 222 13.50 -11.89 1.10
CA GLU A 222 14.22 -12.80 0.18
C GLU A 222 13.34 -14.00 -0.19
N GLU A 223 12.71 -14.64 0.80
CA GLU A 223 11.82 -15.80 0.55
C GLU A 223 10.59 -15.40 -0.28
N CYS A 224 10.01 -14.20 -0.05
CA CYS A 224 8.96 -13.65 -0.92
C CYS A 224 9.42 -13.57 -2.38
N HIS A 225 10.61 -13.00 -2.62
CA HIS A 225 11.18 -12.86 -3.96
C HIS A 225 11.43 -14.21 -4.64
N LEU A 226 11.93 -15.20 -3.89
CA LEU A 226 12.13 -16.56 -4.39
C LEU A 226 10.81 -17.23 -4.79
N ASN A 227 9.70 -16.85 -4.16
CA ASN A 227 8.34 -17.29 -4.47
C ASN A 227 7.59 -16.36 -5.45
N ASN A 228 8.26 -15.38 -6.07
CA ASN A 228 7.70 -14.40 -7.01
C ASN A 228 6.63 -13.49 -6.39
N ILE A 229 6.81 -13.10 -5.13
CA ILE A 229 5.96 -12.16 -4.40
C ILE A 229 6.79 -10.90 -4.11
N GLY A 230 6.27 -9.72 -4.47
CA GLY A 230 6.86 -8.44 -4.10
C GLY A 230 6.45 -8.02 -2.69
N VAL A 231 7.27 -7.19 -2.06
CA VAL A 231 7.03 -6.69 -0.70
C VAL A 231 6.95 -5.17 -0.70
N ILE A 232 5.85 -4.66 -0.15
CA ILE A 232 5.54 -3.24 0.00
C ILE A 232 5.45 -2.94 1.50
N VAL A 233 5.91 -1.78 1.92
CA VAL A 233 5.71 -1.30 3.29
C VAL A 233 4.97 0.03 3.30
N ASP A 234 4.19 0.22 4.35
CA ASP A 234 3.55 1.49 4.65
C ASP A 234 4.51 2.41 5.40
N TRP A 235 4.61 3.68 4.98
CA TRP A 235 5.54 4.66 5.52
C TRP A 235 4.83 5.98 5.81
N VAL A 236 5.09 6.55 6.99
CA VAL A 236 4.37 7.69 7.55
C VAL A 236 5.27 8.94 7.63
N PRO A 237 5.50 9.68 6.52
CA PRO A 237 6.41 10.83 6.51
C PRO A 237 5.78 12.15 6.98
N GLY A 238 4.47 12.21 7.15
CA GLY A 238 3.77 13.46 7.46
C GLY A 238 3.88 13.87 8.93
N HIS A 239 3.86 12.90 9.83
CA HIS A 239 3.76 13.12 11.27
C HIS A 239 4.48 12.04 12.08
N PHE A 240 4.67 12.31 13.37
CA PHE A 240 5.31 11.40 14.34
C PHE A 240 4.71 11.57 15.74
N THR A 241 4.99 10.61 16.61
CA THR A 241 4.47 10.59 17.98
C THR A 241 4.94 11.79 18.82
N ILE A 242 4.09 12.27 19.72
CA ILE A 242 4.41 13.36 20.67
C ILE A 242 5.25 12.91 21.87
N ASN A 243 5.70 11.66 21.93
CA ASN A 243 6.48 11.13 23.03
C ASN A 243 7.76 11.96 23.24
N ASP A 244 7.93 12.48 24.48
CA ASP A 244 9.04 13.40 24.81
C ASP A 244 10.42 12.72 24.78
N ASP A 245 10.50 11.41 24.91
CA ASP A 245 11.72 10.61 24.77
C ASP A 245 12.06 10.22 23.33
N ALA A 246 11.17 10.51 22.36
CA ALA A 246 11.36 10.31 20.93
C ALA A 246 11.81 11.59 20.20
N LEU A 247 11.23 11.89 19.03
CA LEU A 247 11.63 13.02 18.19
C LEU A 247 11.08 14.38 18.65
N ALA A 248 9.96 14.40 19.39
CA ALA A 248 9.26 15.61 19.78
C ALA A 248 10.16 16.57 20.56
N TYR A 249 10.29 17.81 20.10
CA TYR A 249 11.14 18.83 20.72
C TYR A 249 12.53 18.30 21.08
N TYR A 250 13.18 17.66 20.12
CA TYR A 250 14.32 16.77 20.32
C TYR A 250 15.45 17.40 21.17
N ASP A 251 15.85 18.63 20.87
CA ASP A 251 16.85 19.38 21.62
C ASP A 251 16.26 20.46 22.57
N GLY A 252 14.96 20.40 22.81
CA GLY A 252 14.20 21.38 23.60
C GLY A 252 13.60 22.49 22.75
N THR A 253 13.82 22.44 21.43
CA THR A 253 13.20 23.33 20.44
C THR A 253 12.51 22.49 19.36
N PRO A 254 11.62 23.08 18.53
CA PRO A 254 11.09 22.40 17.35
C PRO A 254 12.20 22.00 16.37
N THR A 255 12.75 20.80 16.55
CA THR A 255 13.90 20.29 15.77
C THR A 255 13.44 19.64 14.48
N PHE A 256 12.53 18.68 14.57
CA PHE A 256 11.96 17.97 13.43
C PHE A 256 10.61 18.54 12.99
N GLU A 257 9.83 19.07 13.91
CA GLU A 257 8.53 19.69 13.70
C GLU A 257 8.62 21.16 13.28
N TYR A 258 7.50 21.72 12.82
CA TYR A 258 7.40 23.16 12.50
C TYR A 258 7.62 24.05 13.73
N GLN A 259 8.17 25.25 13.48
CA GLN A 259 8.34 26.27 14.53
C GLN A 259 7.01 26.86 15.01
N ASP A 260 6.05 27.01 14.12
CA ASP A 260 4.71 27.45 14.44
C ASP A 260 3.96 26.32 15.17
N HIS A 261 3.41 26.62 16.34
CA HIS A 261 2.76 25.65 17.20
C HIS A 261 1.54 24.99 16.54
N ASP A 262 0.69 25.79 15.92
CA ASP A 262 -0.55 25.28 15.32
C ASP A 262 -0.25 24.41 14.11
N ARG A 263 0.79 24.77 13.35
CA ARG A 263 1.25 23.96 12.23
C ARG A 263 1.98 22.70 12.63
N ALA A 264 2.68 22.72 13.77
CA ALA A 264 3.38 21.57 14.33
C ALA A 264 2.42 20.52 14.87
N HIS A 265 1.29 20.91 15.49
CA HIS A 265 0.38 19.97 16.13
C HIS A 265 -0.68 19.45 15.17
N ASN A 266 -0.77 18.14 15.06
CA ASN A 266 -1.90 17.45 14.43
C ASN A 266 -2.90 17.08 15.54
N TYR A 267 -3.94 17.88 15.67
CA TYR A 267 -4.93 17.75 16.77
C TYR A 267 -5.84 16.54 16.59
N GLY A 268 -6.10 16.15 15.34
CA GLY A 268 -6.96 14.99 15.02
C GLY A 268 -6.32 13.67 15.42
N TRP A 269 -5.00 13.56 15.28
CA TRP A 269 -4.26 12.31 15.57
C TRP A 269 -3.44 12.38 16.85
N GLY A 270 -3.35 13.55 17.52
CA GLY A 270 -2.51 13.71 18.69
C GLY A 270 -1.03 13.48 18.38
N ALA A 271 -0.55 13.98 17.26
CA ALA A 271 0.80 13.78 16.73
C ALA A 271 1.46 15.14 16.42
N LEU A 272 2.75 15.11 16.03
CA LEU A 272 3.45 16.30 15.52
C LEU A 272 3.75 16.15 14.03
N ASN A 273 3.50 17.20 13.27
CA ASN A 273 3.83 17.28 11.84
C ASN A 273 5.30 17.64 11.66
N PHE A 274 5.98 16.93 10.76
CA PHE A 274 7.33 17.27 10.33
C PHE A 274 7.38 18.62 9.63
N ASP A 275 8.43 19.39 9.87
CA ASP A 275 8.76 20.58 9.09
C ASP A 275 9.34 20.16 7.71
N LEU A 276 8.44 19.95 6.75
CA LEU A 276 8.78 19.50 5.40
C LEU A 276 9.54 20.57 4.58
N GLY A 277 9.63 21.78 5.08
CA GLY A 277 10.44 22.87 4.50
C GLY A 277 11.91 22.83 4.92
N LYS A 278 12.23 22.13 6.02
CA LYS A 278 13.58 22.08 6.60
C LYS A 278 14.47 21.07 5.86
N ASN A 279 15.62 21.51 5.38
CA ASN A 279 16.54 20.68 4.59
C ASN A 279 16.99 19.41 5.32
N GLU A 280 17.31 19.52 6.60
CA GLU A 280 17.77 18.41 7.42
C GLU A 280 16.66 17.38 7.63
N VAL A 281 15.41 17.82 7.78
CA VAL A 281 14.23 16.95 7.88
C VAL A 281 13.97 16.24 6.57
N GLN A 282 14.09 16.91 5.42
CA GLN A 282 13.99 16.27 4.11
C GLN A 282 15.08 15.21 3.90
N SER A 283 16.35 15.53 4.27
CA SER A 283 17.43 14.55 4.27
C SER A 283 17.10 13.33 5.14
N PHE A 284 16.60 13.55 6.35
CA PHE A 284 16.22 12.50 7.29
C PHE A 284 15.14 11.59 6.73
N LEU A 285 14.04 12.16 6.27
CA LEU A 285 12.88 11.40 5.77
C LEU A 285 13.23 10.64 4.48
N ILE A 286 13.87 11.29 3.49
CA ILE A 286 14.24 10.63 2.24
C ILE A 286 15.28 9.54 2.49
N SER A 287 16.26 9.77 3.38
CA SER A 287 17.22 8.74 3.76
C SER A 287 16.57 7.56 4.44
N SER A 288 15.54 7.78 5.28
CA SER A 288 14.88 6.68 5.99
C SER A 288 14.21 5.72 5.02
N ILE A 289 13.37 6.21 4.12
CA ILE A 289 12.68 5.32 3.20
C ILE A 289 13.63 4.72 2.16
N LYS A 290 14.66 5.47 1.72
CA LYS A 290 15.70 4.92 0.87
C LYS A 290 16.50 3.81 1.57
N PHE A 291 16.78 3.98 2.87
CA PHE A 291 17.39 2.92 3.69
C PHE A 291 16.51 1.66 3.69
N TRP A 292 15.21 1.78 3.92
CA TRP A 292 14.29 0.64 3.89
C TRP A 292 14.29 -0.07 2.53
N ILE A 293 14.26 0.68 1.44
CA ILE A 293 14.33 0.12 0.08
C ILE A 293 15.65 -0.63 -0.15
N ASP A 294 16.79 0.00 0.19
CA ASP A 294 18.12 -0.59 -0.03
C ASP A 294 18.39 -1.79 0.88
N PHE A 295 18.03 -1.65 2.16
CA PHE A 295 18.40 -2.62 3.19
C PHE A 295 17.50 -3.86 3.19
N TYR A 296 16.22 -3.68 2.84
CA TYR A 296 15.25 -4.78 2.78
C TYR A 296 14.84 -5.18 1.37
N HIS A 297 15.44 -4.60 0.32
CA HIS A 297 15.10 -4.87 -1.10
C HIS A 297 13.61 -4.70 -1.44
N LEU A 298 12.94 -3.70 -0.85
CA LEU A 298 11.51 -3.49 -1.03
C LEU A 298 11.13 -3.23 -2.49
N ASP A 299 9.92 -3.67 -2.88
CA ASP A 299 9.35 -3.50 -4.22
C ASP A 299 8.43 -2.29 -4.32
N GLY A 300 7.98 -1.79 -3.20
CA GLY A 300 7.13 -0.60 -3.15
C GLY A 300 7.04 0.02 -1.76
N VAL A 301 6.52 1.23 -1.76
CA VAL A 301 6.22 2.02 -0.56
C VAL A 301 4.86 2.65 -0.73
N ARG A 302 3.97 2.41 0.20
CA ARG A 302 2.73 3.18 0.36
C ARG A 302 3.04 4.36 1.28
N VAL A 303 2.75 5.56 0.82
CA VAL A 303 2.97 6.80 1.57
C VAL A 303 1.65 7.22 2.20
N ASP A 304 1.64 7.19 3.53
CA ASP A 304 0.47 7.49 4.36
C ASP A 304 0.10 8.96 4.34
N ALA A 305 -1.20 9.24 4.39
CA ALA A 305 -1.79 10.56 4.64
C ALA A 305 -1.19 11.69 3.77
N VAL A 306 -1.04 11.46 2.47
CA VAL A 306 -0.49 12.47 1.55
C VAL A 306 -1.29 13.76 1.60
N SER A 307 -2.62 13.71 1.73
CA SER A 307 -3.48 14.89 1.86
C SER A 307 -3.10 15.78 3.06
N ASN A 308 -2.70 15.21 4.18
CA ASN A 308 -2.23 15.95 5.36
C ASN A 308 -0.95 16.77 5.07
N MET A 309 -0.11 16.29 4.16
CA MET A 309 1.10 17.01 3.75
C MET A 309 0.80 18.08 2.68
N LEU A 310 -0.30 17.95 1.94
CA LEU A 310 -0.66 18.88 0.84
C LEU A 310 -1.46 20.10 1.32
N TYR A 311 -2.21 19.97 2.43
CA TYR A 311 -3.14 20.99 2.88
C TYR A 311 -2.90 21.40 4.33
N LEU A 312 -2.85 22.72 4.56
CA LEU A 312 -2.64 23.33 5.88
C LEU A 312 -3.87 23.23 6.79
N ASP A 313 -5.04 23.02 6.22
CA ASP A 313 -6.35 22.91 6.88
C ASP A 313 -6.91 21.48 6.84
N TYR A 314 -6.04 20.48 6.61
CA TYR A 314 -6.49 19.09 6.56
C TYR A 314 -6.95 18.57 7.93
N ASP A 315 -6.24 18.96 8.99
CA ASP A 315 -6.61 18.65 10.37
C ASP A 315 -7.73 19.56 10.88
N SER A 316 -8.43 19.12 11.92
CA SER A 316 -9.49 19.87 12.62
C SER A 316 -8.98 21.02 13.50
N GLY A 317 -7.66 21.17 13.64
CA GLY A 317 -7.02 22.21 14.45
C GLY A 317 -6.99 23.60 13.82
N PRO A 318 -6.50 24.61 14.56
CA PRO A 318 -6.25 25.94 13.99
C PRO A 318 -5.16 25.85 12.92
N TRP A 319 -5.33 26.61 11.84
CA TRP A 319 -4.37 26.68 10.74
C TRP A 319 -4.14 28.11 10.27
N GLN A 320 -3.02 28.35 9.60
CA GLN A 320 -2.67 29.64 9.01
C GLN A 320 -2.60 29.50 7.49
N PRO A 321 -3.15 30.45 6.72
CA PRO A 321 -3.05 30.42 5.27
C PRO A 321 -1.58 30.55 4.82
N ASN A 322 -1.27 30.00 3.65
CA ASN A 322 0.02 30.19 3.01
C ASN A 322 0.22 31.64 2.56
N LYS A 323 1.42 31.97 2.04
CA LYS A 323 1.80 33.32 1.59
C LYS A 323 0.85 33.93 0.53
N ASP A 324 0.07 33.12 -0.17
CA ASP A 324 -0.87 33.55 -1.21
C ASP A 324 -2.33 33.56 -0.70
N GLY A 325 -2.54 33.33 0.60
CA GLY A 325 -3.83 33.35 1.28
C GLY A 325 -4.66 32.06 1.13
N GLY A 326 -4.11 30.99 0.58
CA GLY A 326 -4.75 29.69 0.38
C GLY A 326 -4.32 28.64 1.44
N ASN A 327 -4.88 27.45 1.30
CA ASN A 327 -4.64 26.31 2.21
C ASN A 327 -3.55 25.32 1.71
N ARG A 328 -2.99 25.51 0.52
CA ARG A 328 -1.97 24.61 -0.04
C ARG A 328 -0.66 24.70 0.76
N ASN A 329 -0.11 23.56 1.17
CA ASN A 329 1.20 23.47 1.79
C ASN A 329 2.29 23.31 0.73
N TYR A 330 2.90 24.40 0.30
CA TYR A 330 3.93 24.39 -0.75
C TYR A 330 5.18 23.59 -0.36
N GLU A 331 5.53 23.55 0.92
CA GLU A 331 6.66 22.77 1.44
C GLU A 331 6.40 21.28 1.32
N GLY A 332 5.17 20.83 1.66
CA GLY A 332 4.74 19.45 1.46
C GLY A 332 4.74 19.03 -0.02
N TYR A 333 4.22 19.90 -0.91
CA TYR A 333 4.29 19.68 -2.36
C TYR A 333 5.73 19.50 -2.85
N TYR A 334 6.61 20.42 -2.48
CA TYR A 334 8.02 20.35 -2.87
C TYR A 334 8.71 19.09 -2.32
N PHE A 335 8.46 18.77 -1.06
CA PHE A 335 8.99 17.56 -0.43
C PHE A 335 8.56 16.29 -1.19
N LEU A 336 7.28 16.13 -1.48
CA LEU A 336 6.75 14.95 -2.19
C LEU A 336 7.29 14.83 -3.62
N GLN A 337 7.38 15.94 -4.34
CA GLN A 337 8.03 15.97 -5.66
C GLN A 337 9.50 15.55 -5.58
N ARG A 338 10.22 16.04 -4.56
CA ARG A 338 11.61 15.72 -4.34
C ARG A 338 11.80 14.26 -3.94
N LEU A 339 10.98 13.76 -3.00
CA LEU A 339 10.95 12.36 -2.59
C LEU A 339 10.86 11.44 -3.81
N ASN A 340 9.82 11.61 -4.62
CA ASN A 340 9.59 10.76 -5.80
C ASN A 340 10.72 10.90 -6.82
N THR A 341 11.25 12.11 -7.03
CA THR A 341 12.40 12.33 -7.93
C THR A 341 13.63 11.55 -7.46
N VAL A 342 13.96 11.62 -6.16
CA VAL A 342 15.13 10.94 -5.60
C VAL A 342 14.94 9.42 -5.64
N ILE A 343 13.79 8.92 -5.22
CA ILE A 343 13.52 7.46 -5.26
C ILE A 343 13.61 6.96 -6.71
N LYS A 344 12.99 7.64 -7.67
CA LYS A 344 13.07 7.23 -9.09
C LYS A 344 14.46 7.30 -9.69
N LEU A 345 15.30 8.20 -9.20
CA LEU A 345 16.71 8.29 -9.63
C LEU A 345 17.51 7.05 -9.22
N PHE A 346 17.31 6.54 -8.01
CA PHE A 346 18.03 5.39 -7.47
C PHE A 346 17.32 4.06 -7.73
N HIS A 347 16.01 4.05 -7.69
CA HIS A 347 15.15 2.86 -7.73
C HIS A 347 13.93 3.09 -8.67
N PRO A 348 14.17 3.19 -10.01
CA PRO A 348 13.08 3.47 -10.96
C PRO A 348 12.04 2.34 -11.06
N ASP A 349 12.35 1.17 -10.53
CA ASP A 349 11.56 -0.04 -10.54
C ASP A 349 10.87 -0.35 -9.19
N VAL A 350 10.94 0.57 -8.22
CA VAL A 350 10.20 0.52 -6.96
C VAL A 350 8.93 1.36 -7.06
N MET A 351 7.79 0.79 -6.66
CA MET A 351 6.50 1.48 -6.68
C MET A 351 6.39 2.52 -5.57
N MET A 352 5.99 3.74 -5.92
CA MET A 352 5.61 4.78 -4.97
C MET A 352 4.10 4.98 -5.05
N ILE A 353 3.39 4.63 -3.98
CA ILE A 353 1.92 4.60 -3.92
C ILE A 353 1.45 5.66 -2.95
N ALA A 354 0.56 6.56 -3.38
CA ALA A 354 0.00 7.61 -2.52
C ALA A 354 -1.34 7.18 -1.92
N GLU A 355 -1.45 7.23 -0.59
CA GLU A 355 -2.77 7.33 0.04
C GLU A 355 -3.16 8.81 0.08
N GLU A 356 -4.08 9.17 -0.82
CA GLU A 356 -4.52 10.56 -1.01
C GLU A 356 -6.00 10.58 -1.33
N SER A 357 -6.78 11.24 -0.47
CA SER A 357 -8.25 11.22 -0.48
C SER A 357 -8.90 12.52 -0.95
N SER A 358 -8.10 13.57 -1.24
CA SER A 358 -8.64 14.84 -1.68
C SER A 358 -8.94 14.88 -3.18
N SER A 359 -9.46 16.01 -3.66
CA SER A 359 -9.68 16.28 -5.08
C SER A 359 -8.43 16.78 -5.81
N GLU A 360 -7.25 16.71 -5.19
CA GLU A 360 -6.00 17.11 -5.84
C GLU A 360 -5.71 16.23 -7.05
N THR A 361 -5.27 16.87 -8.12
CA THR A 361 -4.98 16.21 -9.40
C THR A 361 -3.48 16.10 -9.65
N LYS A 362 -3.09 15.22 -10.56
CA LYS A 362 -1.68 14.98 -10.95
C LYS A 362 -0.82 14.42 -9.81
N ILE A 363 -1.43 13.68 -8.90
CA ILE A 363 -0.68 12.94 -7.87
C ILE A 363 0.30 11.97 -8.55
N THR A 364 -0.16 11.27 -9.58
CA THR A 364 0.66 10.37 -10.41
C THR A 364 1.25 11.05 -11.65
N GLY A 365 1.01 12.34 -11.82
CA GLY A 365 1.52 13.12 -12.94
C GLY A 365 3.03 13.41 -12.82
N MET A 366 3.68 13.58 -13.97
CA MET A 366 5.10 13.94 -14.03
C MET A 366 5.37 15.30 -13.37
N ARG A 367 6.50 15.40 -12.66
CA ARG A 367 6.92 16.63 -11.97
C ARG A 367 7.02 17.84 -12.91
N GLU A 368 7.55 17.65 -14.12
CA GLU A 368 7.73 18.68 -15.13
C GLU A 368 6.39 19.30 -15.58
N MET A 369 5.31 18.55 -15.38
CA MET A 369 3.93 19.00 -15.65
C MET A 369 3.20 19.48 -14.38
N GLY A 370 3.94 19.67 -13.28
CA GLY A 370 3.42 20.10 -11.99
C GLY A 370 2.82 18.97 -11.14
N GLY A 371 3.07 17.69 -11.49
CA GLY A 371 2.62 16.55 -10.72
C GLY A 371 3.56 16.21 -9.57
N LEU A 372 3.14 15.26 -8.70
CA LEU A 372 3.92 14.81 -7.56
C LEU A 372 4.87 13.64 -7.90
N GLY A 373 4.61 12.90 -8.98
CA GLY A 373 5.49 11.84 -9.47
C GLY A 373 5.31 10.48 -8.79
N PHE A 374 4.20 10.24 -8.09
CA PHE A 374 3.84 8.89 -7.62
C PHE A 374 3.53 7.96 -8.81
N ASP A 375 3.70 6.66 -8.62
CA ASP A 375 3.33 5.66 -9.64
C ASP A 375 1.84 5.35 -9.59
N PHE A 376 1.29 5.23 -8.38
CA PHE A 376 -0.12 4.93 -8.15
C PHE A 376 -0.70 5.82 -7.05
N LYS A 377 -2.03 5.97 -7.11
CA LYS A 377 -2.85 6.60 -6.10
C LYS A 377 -3.99 5.65 -5.70
N TRP A 378 -4.27 5.49 -4.42
CA TRP A 378 -5.48 4.81 -3.96
C TRP A 378 -6.73 5.53 -4.46
N ASN A 379 -7.67 4.79 -5.07
CA ASN A 379 -8.94 5.35 -5.51
C ASN A 379 -9.98 5.28 -4.38
N MET A 380 -9.85 6.20 -3.43
CA MET A 380 -10.75 6.29 -2.27
C MET A 380 -12.19 6.64 -2.69
N GLY A 381 -12.36 7.43 -3.75
CA GLY A 381 -13.69 7.78 -4.28
C GLY A 381 -14.43 6.55 -4.80
N TRP A 382 -13.78 5.75 -5.66
CA TRP A 382 -14.34 4.48 -6.13
C TRP A 382 -14.68 3.54 -4.97
N MET A 383 -13.76 3.39 -4.01
CA MET A 383 -13.94 2.51 -2.86
C MET A 383 -15.16 2.91 -2.04
N ASN A 384 -15.31 4.18 -1.68
CA ASN A 384 -16.46 4.69 -0.93
C ASN A 384 -17.78 4.50 -1.69
N ASP A 385 -17.81 4.82 -2.98
CA ASP A 385 -19.01 4.70 -3.81
C ASP A 385 -19.46 3.25 -3.93
N ILE A 386 -18.53 2.33 -4.24
CA ILE A 386 -18.88 0.93 -4.47
C ILE A 386 -19.30 0.23 -3.18
N LEU A 387 -18.65 0.51 -2.04
CA LEU A 387 -19.05 -0.07 -0.76
C LEU A 387 -20.42 0.42 -0.34
N ARG A 388 -20.72 1.71 -0.47
CA ARG A 388 -22.04 2.28 -0.23
C ARG A 388 -23.11 1.60 -1.09
N PHE A 389 -22.84 1.40 -2.38
CA PHE A 389 -23.78 0.73 -3.29
C PHE A 389 -24.10 -0.70 -2.86
N TYR A 390 -23.09 -1.49 -2.43
CA TYR A 390 -23.31 -2.87 -2.02
C TYR A 390 -24.01 -3.00 -0.64
N GLU A 391 -23.91 -1.99 0.21
CA GLU A 391 -24.67 -1.92 1.47
C GLU A 391 -26.15 -1.65 1.26
N GLU A 392 -26.54 -1.06 0.12
CA GLU A 392 -27.93 -0.74 -0.18
C GLU A 392 -28.77 -1.97 -0.45
N ASP A 393 -30.07 -1.91 -0.02
CA ASP A 393 -31.05 -2.89 -0.45
C ASP A 393 -31.19 -2.85 -1.98
N PRO A 394 -31.12 -4.01 -2.67
CA PRO A 394 -31.17 -4.07 -4.12
C PRO A 394 -32.37 -3.37 -4.79
N ILE A 395 -33.49 -3.21 -4.07
CA ILE A 395 -34.67 -2.48 -4.60
C ILE A 395 -34.36 -1.00 -4.85
N TYR A 396 -33.37 -0.42 -4.17
CA TYR A 396 -32.98 0.99 -4.32
C TYR A 396 -31.78 1.17 -5.25
N ARG A 397 -30.99 0.15 -5.54
CA ARG A 397 -29.76 0.21 -6.34
C ARG A 397 -29.93 0.85 -7.72
N LYS A 398 -31.12 0.76 -8.31
CA LYS A 398 -31.42 1.42 -9.58
C LYS A 398 -31.36 2.96 -9.50
N TYR A 399 -31.57 3.55 -8.32
CA TYR A 399 -31.54 5.00 -8.12
C TYR A 399 -30.12 5.52 -7.86
N ASP A 400 -29.24 4.66 -7.34
CA ASP A 400 -27.86 4.96 -7.01
C ASP A 400 -26.86 4.21 -7.90
N PHE A 401 -27.30 3.75 -9.07
CA PHE A 401 -26.47 2.97 -10.01
C PHE A 401 -25.25 3.77 -10.52
N ASN A 402 -25.32 5.10 -10.47
CA ASN A 402 -24.18 5.97 -10.73
C ASN A 402 -22.98 5.72 -9.78
N LEU A 403 -23.19 5.23 -8.56
CA LEU A 403 -22.09 4.85 -7.65
C LEU A 403 -21.19 3.77 -8.24
N VAL A 404 -21.74 2.88 -9.08
CA VAL A 404 -20.97 1.85 -9.78
C VAL A 404 -20.32 2.39 -11.06
N THR A 405 -20.98 3.31 -11.77
CA THR A 405 -20.58 3.70 -13.13
C THR A 405 -19.79 5.00 -13.20
N PHE A 406 -19.92 5.88 -12.21
CA PHE A 406 -19.28 7.20 -12.22
C PHE A 406 -17.75 7.11 -12.29
N SER A 407 -17.14 6.09 -11.68
CA SER A 407 -15.69 5.91 -11.69
C SER A 407 -15.10 5.80 -13.10
N PHE A 408 -15.84 5.29 -14.09
CA PHE A 408 -15.37 5.21 -15.48
C PHE A 408 -15.16 6.57 -16.13
N MET A 409 -15.78 7.65 -15.60
CA MET A 409 -15.58 9.02 -16.10
C MET A 409 -14.20 9.56 -15.77
N TYR A 410 -13.58 9.10 -14.68
CA TYR A 410 -12.28 9.59 -14.22
C TYR A 410 -11.20 8.50 -14.07
N VAL A 411 -11.52 7.27 -14.45
CA VAL A 411 -10.69 6.06 -14.21
C VAL A 411 -9.22 6.19 -14.66
N PHE A 412 -8.92 7.08 -15.60
CA PHE A 412 -7.57 7.35 -16.10
C PHE A 412 -7.10 8.79 -15.85
N SER A 413 -7.74 9.51 -14.92
CA SER A 413 -7.26 10.82 -14.48
C SER A 413 -5.97 10.71 -13.66
N GLU A 414 -5.79 9.57 -13.00
CA GLU A 414 -4.60 9.13 -12.27
C GLU A 414 -4.33 7.65 -12.56
N ASN A 415 -3.16 7.17 -12.17
CA ASN A 415 -2.87 5.74 -12.16
C ASN A 415 -3.45 5.14 -10.88
N PHE A 416 -4.64 4.59 -10.94
CA PHE A 416 -5.33 4.14 -9.74
C PHE A 416 -4.96 2.73 -9.29
N LEU A 417 -4.91 2.57 -7.97
CA LEU A 417 -4.99 1.32 -7.23
C LEU A 417 -6.34 1.29 -6.51
N LEU A 418 -7.05 0.17 -6.59
CA LEU A 418 -8.40 -0.01 -6.04
C LEU A 418 -8.32 -0.68 -4.66
N PRO A 419 -8.36 0.08 -3.56
CA PRO A 419 -8.17 -0.49 -2.23
C PRO A 419 -9.50 -0.96 -1.61
N PHE A 420 -9.47 -2.14 -1.01
CA PHE A 420 -10.31 -2.49 0.12
C PHE A 420 -9.37 -2.69 1.30
N SER A 421 -9.03 -1.60 1.97
CA SER A 421 -7.97 -1.52 2.97
C SER A 421 -8.46 -1.81 4.40
N HIS A 422 -7.52 -1.81 5.34
CA HIS A 422 -7.79 -1.96 6.77
C HIS A 422 -8.78 -0.93 7.32
N ASP A 423 -8.73 0.32 6.83
CA ASP A 423 -9.60 1.41 7.30
C ASP A 423 -11.09 1.13 7.06
N GLU A 424 -11.43 0.27 6.10
CA GLU A 424 -12.82 -0.01 5.74
C GLU A 424 -13.46 -1.12 6.60
N VAL A 425 -12.69 -1.81 7.42
CA VAL A 425 -13.16 -2.98 8.18
C VAL A 425 -12.93 -2.85 9.68
N VAL A 426 -12.93 -1.62 10.19
CA VAL A 426 -12.64 -1.28 11.60
C VAL A 426 -13.51 -0.10 12.09
N HIS A 427 -13.55 0.14 13.37
CA HIS A 427 -14.21 1.30 14.01
C HIS A 427 -15.73 1.43 13.72
N GLY A 428 -16.45 0.32 13.70
CA GLY A 428 -17.90 0.31 13.48
C GLY A 428 -18.30 0.40 12.01
N LYS A 429 -17.32 0.28 11.08
CA LYS A 429 -17.59 0.26 9.63
C LYS A 429 -18.04 -1.10 9.10
N LYS A 430 -18.12 -2.14 9.93
CA LYS A 430 -18.42 -3.54 9.61
C LYS A 430 -17.28 -4.25 8.85
N SER A 431 -17.25 -5.59 8.90
CA SER A 431 -16.40 -6.38 8.00
C SER A 431 -16.90 -6.28 6.55
N MET A 432 -16.07 -6.64 5.57
CA MET A 432 -16.50 -6.70 4.16
C MET A 432 -17.73 -7.57 3.97
N MET A 433 -17.81 -8.68 4.70
CA MET A 433 -18.95 -9.59 4.68
C MET A 433 -20.23 -8.93 5.18
N HIS A 434 -20.17 -8.21 6.31
CA HIS A 434 -21.32 -7.53 6.91
C HIS A 434 -21.77 -6.25 6.17
N LYS A 435 -20.96 -5.74 5.26
CA LYS A 435 -21.36 -4.65 4.34
C LYS A 435 -22.30 -5.17 3.25
N MET A 436 -22.24 -6.47 2.94
CA MET A 436 -23.10 -7.06 1.90
C MET A 436 -24.55 -7.20 2.38
N TRP A 437 -25.47 -6.92 1.47
CA TRP A 437 -26.89 -7.01 1.73
C TRP A 437 -27.41 -8.45 1.89
N GLY A 438 -28.46 -8.62 2.68
CA GLY A 438 -29.31 -9.80 2.71
C GLY A 438 -28.93 -10.83 3.77
N ASP A 439 -29.41 -12.05 3.57
CA ASP A 439 -29.06 -13.20 4.38
C ASP A 439 -27.64 -13.68 4.06
N ARG A 440 -27.18 -14.69 4.79
CA ARG A 440 -25.80 -15.19 4.66
C ARG A 440 -25.45 -15.60 3.23
N TYR A 441 -26.37 -16.25 2.50
CA TYR A 441 -26.13 -16.63 1.10
C TYR A 441 -25.94 -15.38 0.22
N ASN A 442 -26.84 -14.42 0.32
CA ASN A 442 -26.78 -13.17 -0.45
C ASN A 442 -25.55 -12.34 -0.09
N GLN A 443 -25.11 -12.37 1.17
CA GLN A 443 -23.87 -11.70 1.58
C GLN A 443 -22.65 -12.30 0.87
N PHE A 444 -22.51 -13.63 0.82
CA PHE A 444 -21.43 -14.29 0.08
C PHE A 444 -21.54 -14.04 -1.43
N ALA A 445 -22.74 -14.10 -2.00
CA ALA A 445 -22.96 -13.79 -3.42
C ALA A 445 -22.56 -12.33 -3.73
N GLY A 446 -22.95 -11.39 -2.88
CA GLY A 446 -22.56 -9.98 -2.97
C GLY A 446 -21.04 -9.79 -2.91
N LEU A 447 -20.36 -10.48 -1.99
CA LEU A 447 -18.91 -10.40 -1.83
C LEU A 447 -18.18 -11.00 -3.06
N ARG A 448 -18.64 -12.16 -3.58
CA ARG A 448 -18.10 -12.72 -4.83
C ARG A 448 -18.28 -11.76 -6.01
N ASN A 449 -19.44 -11.14 -6.12
CA ASN A 449 -19.73 -10.15 -7.17
C ASN A 449 -18.82 -8.92 -7.04
N LEU A 450 -18.71 -8.35 -5.83
CA LEU A 450 -17.86 -7.19 -5.54
C LEU A 450 -16.38 -7.44 -5.85
N LEU A 451 -15.81 -8.56 -5.40
CA LEU A 451 -14.41 -8.88 -5.68
C LEU A 451 -14.17 -9.13 -7.17
N THR A 452 -15.13 -9.76 -7.87
CA THR A 452 -15.04 -9.91 -9.34
C THR A 452 -15.11 -8.56 -10.04
N TYR A 453 -15.95 -7.64 -9.56
CA TYR A 453 -16.01 -6.27 -10.10
C TYR A 453 -14.68 -5.54 -9.88
N GLN A 454 -14.10 -5.60 -8.68
CA GLN A 454 -12.77 -5.03 -8.41
C GLN A 454 -11.71 -5.57 -9.39
N ILE A 455 -11.68 -6.88 -9.60
CA ILE A 455 -10.70 -7.53 -10.50
C ILE A 455 -10.88 -7.09 -11.96
N CYS A 456 -12.12 -6.92 -12.42
CA CYS A 456 -12.41 -6.54 -13.81
C CYS A 456 -12.32 -5.02 -14.06
N HIS A 457 -12.49 -4.18 -13.05
CA HIS A 457 -12.36 -2.73 -13.17
C HIS A 457 -10.90 -2.34 -13.47
N PRO A 458 -10.61 -1.34 -14.33
CA PRO A 458 -9.23 -0.85 -14.53
C PRO A 458 -8.57 -0.38 -13.23
N GLY A 459 -7.27 -0.60 -13.12
CA GLY A 459 -6.45 -0.25 -11.96
C GLY A 459 -5.83 -1.45 -11.26
N LYS A 460 -4.84 -1.23 -10.38
CA LYS A 460 -4.23 -2.29 -9.56
C LYS A 460 -5.13 -2.61 -8.37
N LYS A 461 -4.89 -3.72 -7.67
CA LYS A 461 -5.82 -4.28 -6.68
C LYS A 461 -5.16 -4.36 -5.32
N LEU A 462 -5.95 -4.08 -4.27
CA LEU A 462 -5.55 -4.32 -2.87
C LEU A 462 -6.74 -4.86 -2.10
N LEU A 463 -6.48 -5.89 -1.29
CA LEU A 463 -7.45 -6.46 -0.36
C LEU A 463 -6.81 -6.67 0.99
N PHE A 464 -7.44 -6.15 2.05
CA PHE A 464 -7.01 -6.35 3.42
C PHE A 464 -7.31 -7.76 3.91
N MET A 465 -6.38 -8.32 4.68
CA MET A 465 -6.42 -9.66 5.27
C MET A 465 -7.76 -9.96 5.97
N GLY A 466 -8.23 -11.21 5.81
CA GLY A 466 -9.50 -11.69 6.35
C GLY A 466 -10.71 -11.49 5.42
N SER A 467 -10.63 -10.52 4.50
CA SER A 467 -11.71 -10.26 3.54
C SER A 467 -11.81 -11.36 2.48
N GLU A 468 -10.70 -12.03 2.16
CA GLU A 468 -10.60 -13.08 1.15
C GLU A 468 -11.36 -14.36 1.48
N PHE A 469 -11.63 -14.60 2.77
CA PHE A 469 -12.47 -15.72 3.20
C PHE A 469 -13.79 -15.26 3.84
N GLY A 470 -14.10 -13.96 3.77
CA GLY A 470 -15.33 -13.40 4.30
C GLY A 470 -15.39 -13.45 5.84
N GLN A 471 -14.32 -13.00 6.50
CA GLN A 471 -14.27 -12.87 7.97
C GLN A 471 -15.52 -12.15 8.47
N PHE A 472 -16.11 -12.68 9.55
CA PHE A 472 -17.40 -12.22 10.04
C PHE A 472 -17.31 -10.91 10.83
N LEU A 473 -16.39 -10.85 11.81
CA LEU A 473 -16.21 -9.67 12.64
C LEU A 473 -15.31 -8.64 11.96
N GLU A 474 -15.46 -7.39 12.39
CA GLU A 474 -14.49 -6.35 12.09
C GLU A 474 -13.11 -6.76 12.53
N TRP A 475 -12.10 -6.25 11.81
CA TRP A 475 -10.72 -6.46 12.21
C TRP A 475 -10.42 -5.86 13.59
N LYS A 476 -9.62 -6.59 14.37
CA LYS A 476 -9.11 -6.18 15.66
C LYS A 476 -7.59 -6.36 15.70
N SER A 477 -6.86 -5.30 15.96
CA SER A 477 -5.39 -5.32 15.97
C SER A 477 -4.80 -6.15 17.11
N GLU A 478 -5.55 -6.36 18.21
CA GLU A 478 -5.10 -7.10 19.39
C GLU A 478 -5.45 -8.59 19.35
N GLU A 479 -6.20 -9.04 18.34
CA GLU A 479 -6.59 -10.44 18.15
C GLU A 479 -6.07 -10.92 16.78
N GLN A 480 -5.89 -12.22 16.61
CA GLN A 480 -5.64 -12.77 15.27
C GLN A 480 -6.92 -12.77 14.43
N LEU A 481 -6.76 -12.95 13.11
CA LEU A 481 -7.89 -13.20 12.22
C LEU A 481 -8.75 -14.37 12.72
N GLU A 482 -10.04 -14.33 12.40
CA GLU A 482 -10.98 -15.40 12.77
C GLU A 482 -10.77 -16.65 11.91
N TRP A 483 -9.60 -17.27 11.98
CA TRP A 483 -9.26 -18.48 11.21
C TRP A 483 -10.26 -19.63 11.40
N SER A 484 -10.95 -19.68 12.55
CA SER A 484 -12.03 -20.63 12.80
C SER A 484 -13.24 -20.46 11.87
N ASN A 485 -13.40 -19.31 11.21
CA ASN A 485 -14.44 -19.15 10.18
C ASN A 485 -14.23 -20.15 9.01
N LEU A 486 -13.00 -20.60 8.77
CA LEU A 486 -12.72 -21.59 7.74
C LEU A 486 -13.19 -23.03 8.06
N ASP A 487 -13.66 -23.28 9.27
CA ASP A 487 -14.37 -24.51 9.63
C ASP A 487 -15.78 -24.52 8.99
N ASP A 488 -16.34 -23.35 8.66
CA ASP A 488 -17.58 -23.24 7.90
C ASP A 488 -17.30 -23.37 6.39
N HIS A 489 -18.11 -24.21 5.73
CA HIS A 489 -17.92 -24.51 4.30
C HIS A 489 -18.08 -23.28 3.40
N MET A 490 -18.96 -22.32 3.73
CA MET A 490 -19.16 -21.13 2.91
C MET A 490 -17.93 -20.20 2.95
N ASN A 491 -17.32 -20.02 4.10
CA ASN A 491 -16.07 -19.27 4.23
C ASN A 491 -14.92 -20.00 3.50
N LYS A 492 -14.86 -21.33 3.60
CA LYS A 492 -13.87 -22.13 2.85
C LYS A 492 -14.06 -22.01 1.34
N GLN A 493 -15.30 -22.03 0.87
CA GLN A 493 -15.65 -21.82 -0.54
C GLN A 493 -15.30 -20.40 -0.99
N MET A 494 -15.52 -19.39 -0.13
CA MET A 494 -15.13 -18.01 -0.42
C MET A 494 -13.61 -17.86 -0.53
N GLN A 495 -12.83 -18.49 0.34
CA GLN A 495 -11.37 -18.52 0.24
C GLN A 495 -10.92 -19.15 -1.09
N THR A 496 -11.52 -20.29 -1.46
CA THR A 496 -11.25 -20.96 -2.74
C THR A 496 -11.60 -20.06 -3.92
N PHE A 497 -12.78 -19.41 -3.87
CA PHE A 497 -13.21 -18.44 -4.88
C PHE A 497 -12.18 -17.32 -5.06
N THR A 498 -11.72 -16.72 -3.96
CA THR A 498 -10.76 -15.61 -4.01
C THR A 498 -9.42 -16.06 -4.57
N SER A 499 -8.93 -17.25 -4.17
CA SER A 499 -7.69 -17.82 -4.74
C SER A 499 -7.80 -18.01 -6.26
N GLU A 500 -8.89 -18.62 -6.72
CA GLU A 500 -9.12 -18.87 -8.16
C GLU A 500 -9.36 -17.56 -8.94
N LEU A 501 -10.02 -16.56 -8.32
CA LEU A 501 -10.20 -15.23 -8.90
C LEU A 501 -8.86 -14.50 -9.07
N ASN A 502 -7.99 -14.59 -8.09
CA ASN A 502 -6.63 -14.04 -8.17
C ASN A 502 -5.79 -14.73 -9.25
N ALA A 503 -5.91 -16.05 -9.39
CA ALA A 503 -5.31 -16.79 -10.51
C ALA A 503 -5.87 -16.34 -11.84
N PHE A 504 -7.20 -16.21 -11.95
CA PHE A 504 -7.88 -15.70 -13.14
C PHE A 504 -7.37 -14.30 -13.53
N TYR A 505 -7.18 -13.39 -12.57
CA TYR A 505 -6.60 -12.08 -12.82
C TYR A 505 -5.19 -12.19 -13.42
N LYS A 506 -4.30 -12.99 -12.81
CA LYS A 506 -2.92 -13.17 -13.27
C LYS A 506 -2.84 -13.72 -14.70
N ASP A 507 -3.72 -14.67 -15.03
CA ASP A 507 -3.67 -15.43 -16.28
C ASP A 507 -4.36 -14.70 -17.45
N ASN A 508 -5.17 -13.69 -17.17
CA ASN A 508 -5.94 -12.98 -18.19
C ASN A 508 -5.40 -11.56 -18.45
N ARG A 509 -4.52 -11.45 -19.43
CA ARG A 509 -3.87 -10.19 -19.85
C ARG A 509 -4.83 -9.01 -20.07
N PRO A 510 -6.04 -9.18 -20.62
CA PRO A 510 -6.99 -8.07 -20.77
C PRO A 510 -7.27 -7.32 -19.46
N LEU A 511 -7.10 -7.94 -18.30
CA LEU A 511 -7.40 -7.34 -16.98
C LEU A 511 -6.29 -6.42 -16.45
N TRP A 512 -5.07 -6.47 -17.02
CA TRP A 512 -3.93 -5.75 -16.47
C TRP A 512 -2.91 -5.18 -17.47
N GLU A 513 -2.95 -5.59 -18.77
CA GLU A 513 -1.95 -5.18 -19.76
C GLU A 513 -2.07 -3.69 -20.12
N ILE A 514 -3.31 -3.23 -20.35
CA ILE A 514 -3.64 -1.83 -20.64
C ILE A 514 -4.56 -1.34 -19.51
N ASP A 515 -3.99 -1.04 -18.36
CA ASP A 515 -4.73 -0.77 -17.14
C ASP A 515 -4.86 0.73 -16.84
N LEU A 516 -4.15 1.55 -17.62
CA LEU A 516 -3.99 2.98 -17.38
C LEU A 516 -4.38 3.83 -18.62
N SER A 517 -5.18 3.26 -19.53
CA SER A 517 -5.65 3.94 -20.75
C SER A 517 -7.04 3.47 -21.16
N TYR A 518 -7.81 4.36 -21.76
CA TYR A 518 -9.10 4.02 -22.38
C TYR A 518 -8.99 2.95 -23.48
N ASP A 519 -7.80 2.71 -24.05
CA ASP A 519 -7.59 1.64 -25.01
C ASP A 519 -7.80 0.23 -24.43
N GLY A 520 -7.70 0.09 -23.11
CA GLY A 520 -7.87 -1.18 -22.38
C GLY A 520 -9.31 -1.51 -21.99
N ILE A 521 -10.25 -0.58 -22.16
CA ILE A 521 -11.66 -0.77 -21.78
C ILE A 521 -12.60 -0.20 -22.84
N GLU A 522 -13.77 -0.83 -22.96
CA GLU A 522 -14.87 -0.36 -23.80
C GLU A 522 -16.20 -0.63 -23.09
N ILE A 523 -16.97 0.42 -22.82
CA ILE A 523 -18.25 0.28 -22.13
C ILE A 523 -19.31 -0.20 -23.13
N ILE A 524 -19.95 -1.33 -22.80
CA ILE A 524 -21.09 -1.84 -23.58
C ILE A 524 -22.36 -1.14 -23.12
N ASP A 525 -22.66 -1.24 -21.83
CA ASP A 525 -23.84 -0.63 -21.23
C ASP A 525 -23.62 -0.27 -19.77
N ALA A 526 -23.59 1.02 -19.49
CA ALA A 526 -23.52 1.59 -18.13
C ALA A 526 -24.84 2.29 -17.73
N ASP A 527 -25.86 2.27 -18.59
CA ASP A 527 -27.11 3.01 -18.41
C ASP A 527 -28.29 2.10 -18.08
N ASN A 528 -28.08 0.80 -17.92
CA ASN A 528 -29.13 -0.15 -17.59
C ASN A 528 -29.50 -0.11 -16.10
N THR A 529 -29.95 1.07 -15.66
CA THR A 529 -30.30 1.34 -14.26
C THR A 529 -31.51 0.54 -13.79
N ASP A 530 -32.54 0.38 -14.64
CA ASP A 530 -33.77 -0.35 -14.30
C ASP A 530 -33.51 -1.81 -13.91
N GLN A 531 -32.53 -2.43 -14.54
CA GLN A 531 -32.12 -3.79 -14.24
C GLN A 531 -30.91 -3.87 -13.31
N SER A 532 -30.25 -2.75 -13.05
CA SER A 532 -28.97 -2.66 -12.32
C SER A 532 -27.92 -3.64 -12.88
N VAL A 533 -27.73 -3.60 -14.20
CA VAL A 533 -26.77 -4.45 -14.92
C VAL A 533 -25.73 -3.56 -15.62
N LEU A 534 -24.46 -3.84 -15.34
CA LEU A 534 -23.31 -3.20 -15.98
C LEU A 534 -22.63 -4.17 -16.94
N SER A 535 -22.23 -3.70 -18.13
CA SER A 535 -21.41 -4.50 -19.04
C SER A 535 -20.34 -3.67 -19.73
N PHE A 536 -19.14 -4.25 -19.84
CA PHE A 536 -17.98 -3.65 -20.49
C PHE A 536 -17.01 -4.71 -21.01
N ILE A 537 -16.09 -4.32 -21.88
CA ILE A 537 -15.04 -5.16 -22.42
C ILE A 537 -13.70 -4.69 -21.84
N ARG A 538 -12.88 -5.64 -21.40
CA ARG A 538 -11.44 -5.44 -21.15
C ARG A 538 -10.66 -6.04 -22.31
N LYS A 539 -9.61 -5.36 -22.78
CA LYS A 539 -8.89 -5.78 -23.98
C LYS A 539 -7.38 -5.53 -23.91
N THR A 540 -6.63 -6.33 -24.66
CA THR A 540 -5.19 -6.16 -24.85
C THR A 540 -4.90 -5.35 -26.10
N GLU A 541 -3.66 -4.88 -26.24
CA GLU A 541 -3.17 -4.24 -27.46
C GLU A 541 -3.33 -5.15 -28.72
N LYS A 542 -3.21 -6.46 -28.54
CA LYS A 542 -3.36 -7.45 -29.63
C LYS A 542 -4.80 -7.82 -29.95
N GLY A 543 -5.77 -7.30 -29.20
CA GLY A 543 -7.19 -7.51 -29.42
C GLY A 543 -7.77 -8.78 -28.79
N ASP A 544 -7.05 -9.40 -27.82
CA ASP A 544 -7.67 -10.37 -26.93
C ASP A 544 -8.63 -9.60 -26.00
N MET A 545 -9.80 -10.17 -25.72
CA MET A 545 -10.82 -9.48 -24.95
C MET A 545 -11.56 -10.39 -23.98
N LEU A 546 -12.05 -9.77 -22.91
CA LEU A 546 -13.03 -10.34 -21.99
C LEU A 546 -14.27 -9.43 -21.97
N VAL A 547 -15.44 -10.02 -22.15
CA VAL A 547 -16.73 -9.35 -22.00
C VAL A 547 -17.22 -9.59 -20.59
N CYS A 548 -17.29 -8.55 -19.78
CA CYS A 548 -17.64 -8.61 -18.36
C CYS A 548 -19.06 -8.09 -18.16
N VAL A 549 -19.93 -8.89 -17.52
CA VAL A 549 -21.33 -8.56 -17.27
C VAL A 549 -21.66 -8.79 -15.81
N PHE A 550 -22.19 -7.76 -15.15
CA PHE A 550 -22.47 -7.75 -13.72
C PHE A 550 -23.96 -7.49 -13.46
N ASN A 551 -24.63 -8.43 -12.82
CA ASN A 551 -25.98 -8.26 -12.30
C ASN A 551 -25.89 -7.89 -10.81
N MET A 552 -26.27 -6.68 -10.49
CA MET A 552 -26.13 -6.12 -9.16
C MET A 552 -27.36 -6.36 -8.24
N VAL A 553 -28.33 -7.17 -8.71
CA VAL A 553 -29.56 -7.48 -7.97
C VAL A 553 -29.84 -8.98 -7.93
N PRO A 554 -30.57 -9.49 -6.90
CA PRO A 554 -30.82 -10.91 -6.71
C PRO A 554 -31.96 -11.43 -7.61
N VAL A 555 -31.89 -11.14 -8.92
CA VAL A 555 -32.88 -11.56 -9.93
C VAL A 555 -32.14 -12.18 -11.10
N GLU A 556 -32.31 -13.51 -11.31
CA GLU A 556 -31.79 -14.19 -12.50
C GLU A 556 -32.44 -13.62 -13.77
N ARG A 557 -31.63 -13.40 -14.81
CA ARG A 557 -32.13 -12.86 -16.09
C ARG A 557 -31.94 -13.86 -17.21
N LYS A 558 -33.02 -14.53 -17.57
CA LYS A 558 -33.04 -15.44 -18.72
C LYS A 558 -33.09 -14.67 -20.02
N ASN A 559 -32.40 -15.20 -21.04
CA ASN A 559 -32.33 -14.60 -22.39
C ASN A 559 -31.84 -13.12 -22.33
N PHE A 560 -30.89 -12.83 -21.46
CA PHE A 560 -30.30 -11.51 -21.36
C PHE A 560 -29.38 -11.28 -22.58
N THR A 561 -29.59 -10.16 -23.28
CA THR A 561 -28.88 -9.86 -24.52
C THR A 561 -28.01 -8.63 -24.38
N ILE A 562 -26.77 -8.71 -24.85
CA ILE A 562 -25.82 -7.60 -24.92
C ILE A 562 -25.25 -7.49 -26.36
N GLY A 563 -24.71 -6.32 -26.68
CA GLY A 563 -23.93 -6.12 -27.88
C GLY A 563 -22.49 -6.63 -27.72
N VAL A 564 -21.93 -7.19 -28.79
CA VAL A 564 -20.51 -7.60 -28.87
C VAL A 564 -19.90 -7.20 -30.22
N PRO A 565 -18.59 -6.86 -30.27
CA PRO A 565 -17.99 -6.26 -31.45
C PRO A 565 -17.62 -7.28 -32.56
N VAL A 566 -17.55 -8.57 -32.23
CA VAL A 566 -16.96 -9.58 -33.12
C VAL A 566 -17.91 -10.75 -33.32
N GLU A 567 -18.11 -11.15 -34.61
CA GLU A 567 -18.77 -12.39 -34.95
C GLU A 567 -17.90 -13.59 -34.53
N ALA A 568 -18.34 -14.30 -33.49
CA ALA A 568 -17.57 -15.37 -32.88
C ALA A 568 -18.44 -16.34 -32.07
N ILE A 569 -17.86 -17.47 -31.73
CA ILE A 569 -18.35 -18.34 -30.68
C ILE A 569 -17.69 -17.87 -29.38
N TYR A 570 -18.51 -17.50 -28.39
CA TYR A 570 -18.08 -17.09 -27.07
C TYR A 570 -18.23 -18.23 -26.08
N GLU A 571 -17.32 -18.33 -25.10
CA GLU A 571 -17.42 -19.24 -23.97
C GLU A 571 -17.40 -18.44 -22.67
N GLU A 572 -18.25 -18.81 -21.72
CA GLU A 572 -18.21 -18.28 -20.37
C GLU A 572 -16.99 -18.87 -19.66
N VAL A 573 -16.11 -18.01 -19.16
CA VAL A 573 -14.87 -18.41 -18.48
C VAL A 573 -14.87 -18.11 -17.00
N TRP A 574 -15.87 -17.35 -16.53
CA TRP A 574 -16.09 -17.04 -15.14
C TRP A 574 -17.58 -16.81 -14.86
N ASN A 575 -18.09 -17.43 -13.79
CA ASN A 575 -19.46 -17.24 -13.32
C ASN A 575 -19.43 -17.35 -11.80
N THR A 576 -19.74 -16.25 -11.11
CA THR A 576 -19.62 -16.16 -9.63
C THR A 576 -20.59 -17.07 -8.86
N GLU A 577 -21.60 -17.63 -9.51
CA GLU A 577 -22.65 -18.44 -8.89
C GLU A 577 -22.47 -19.96 -9.11
N LEU A 578 -21.27 -20.42 -9.44
CA LEU A 578 -20.97 -21.85 -9.50
C LEU A 578 -21.00 -22.50 -8.11
N GLU A 579 -21.55 -23.72 -8.04
CA GLU A 579 -21.69 -24.50 -6.79
C GLU A 579 -20.36 -24.72 -6.06
N GLN A 580 -19.28 -24.86 -6.78
CA GLN A 580 -17.93 -25.01 -6.19
C GLN A 580 -17.54 -23.84 -5.28
N TRP A 581 -18.10 -22.67 -5.50
CA TRP A 581 -17.86 -21.44 -4.70
C TRP A 581 -19.04 -21.05 -3.83
N GLY A 582 -20.01 -21.97 -3.63
CA GLY A 582 -21.19 -21.73 -2.80
C GLY A 582 -22.35 -21.04 -3.53
N GLY A 583 -22.31 -20.98 -4.86
CA GLY A 583 -23.42 -20.56 -5.70
C GLY A 583 -24.42 -21.68 -5.94
N VAL A 584 -25.36 -21.45 -6.86
CA VAL A 584 -26.46 -22.39 -7.17
C VAL A 584 -26.37 -22.99 -8.58
N TRP A 585 -25.36 -22.62 -9.36
CA TRP A 585 -25.16 -23.08 -10.72
C TRP A 585 -24.17 -24.25 -10.78
N LYS A 586 -24.56 -25.36 -11.41
CA LYS A 586 -23.71 -26.56 -11.54
C LYS A 586 -22.63 -26.40 -12.59
N GLU A 587 -22.93 -25.69 -13.67
CA GLU A 587 -22.08 -25.57 -14.84
C GLU A 587 -22.15 -24.14 -15.39
N HIS A 588 -21.12 -23.75 -16.15
CA HIS A 588 -21.15 -22.53 -16.95
C HIS A 588 -22.28 -22.56 -17.98
N ASN A 589 -22.65 -21.38 -18.49
CA ASN A 589 -23.48 -21.30 -19.68
C ASN A 589 -22.82 -22.09 -20.82
N GLU A 590 -23.64 -22.66 -21.69
CA GLU A 590 -23.14 -23.26 -22.94
C GLU A 590 -22.40 -22.20 -23.78
N THR A 591 -21.54 -22.68 -24.70
CA THR A 591 -20.91 -21.77 -25.67
C THR A 591 -21.98 -21.16 -26.56
N VAL A 592 -21.92 -19.85 -26.77
CA VAL A 592 -22.90 -19.09 -27.54
C VAL A 592 -22.23 -18.53 -28.80
N GLN A 593 -22.83 -18.80 -29.98
CA GLN A 593 -22.47 -18.08 -31.21
C GLN A 593 -23.19 -16.73 -31.22
N SER A 594 -22.43 -15.64 -31.42
CA SER A 594 -23.04 -14.31 -31.63
C SER A 594 -23.95 -14.32 -32.87
N GLN A 595 -24.99 -13.51 -32.82
CA GLN A 595 -25.96 -13.36 -33.90
C GLN A 595 -25.83 -11.97 -34.50
N GLU A 596 -25.98 -11.88 -35.82
CA GLU A 596 -26.08 -10.59 -36.50
C GLU A 596 -27.32 -9.83 -36.02
N GLY A 597 -27.10 -8.62 -35.53
CA GLY A 597 -28.15 -7.77 -34.99
C GLY A 597 -27.58 -6.50 -34.42
N LEU A 598 -28.21 -5.36 -34.67
CA LEU A 598 -27.77 -4.10 -34.13
C LEU A 598 -28.26 -3.96 -32.69
N TRP A 599 -27.31 -3.86 -31.75
CA TRP A 599 -27.56 -3.57 -30.36
C TRP A 599 -26.72 -2.37 -29.94
N LYS A 600 -27.34 -1.21 -29.72
CA LYS A 600 -26.64 0.07 -29.64
C LYS A 600 -25.68 0.20 -30.86
N ASP A 601 -24.40 0.38 -30.67
CA ASP A 601 -23.37 0.53 -31.70
C ASP A 601 -22.69 -0.80 -32.08
N TYR A 602 -23.16 -1.93 -31.55
CA TYR A 602 -22.58 -3.25 -31.81
C TYR A 602 -23.28 -4.01 -32.93
N PRO A 603 -22.53 -4.58 -33.88
CA PRO A 603 -23.10 -5.30 -35.04
C PRO A 603 -23.50 -6.74 -34.71
N GLN A 604 -23.15 -7.24 -33.56
CA GLN A 604 -23.43 -8.60 -33.10
C GLN A 604 -24.07 -8.57 -31.71
N THR A 605 -24.87 -9.58 -31.40
CA THR A 605 -25.49 -9.78 -30.09
C THR A 605 -25.08 -11.11 -29.48
N LEU A 606 -24.99 -11.15 -28.16
CA LEU A 606 -24.79 -12.35 -27.35
C LEU A 606 -25.94 -12.48 -26.38
N THR A 607 -26.62 -13.64 -26.38
CA THR A 607 -27.80 -13.91 -25.53
C THR A 607 -27.51 -15.11 -24.63
N PHE A 608 -27.65 -14.95 -23.32
CA PHE A 608 -27.37 -15.99 -22.32
C PHE A 608 -28.23 -15.79 -21.07
N THR A 609 -28.10 -16.67 -20.09
CA THR A 609 -28.70 -16.48 -18.77
C THR A 609 -27.67 -15.83 -17.86
N LEU A 610 -28.04 -14.70 -17.24
CA LEU A 610 -27.20 -13.94 -16.30
C LEU A 610 -27.60 -14.30 -14.86
N PRO A 611 -26.66 -14.75 -14.01
CA PRO A 611 -26.98 -15.17 -12.63
C PRO A 611 -27.49 -14.01 -11.78
N ALA A 612 -28.28 -14.36 -10.76
CA ALA A 612 -28.74 -13.41 -9.75
C ALA A 612 -27.59 -12.94 -8.88
N LEU A 613 -27.49 -11.63 -8.61
CA LEU A 613 -26.44 -11.01 -7.79
C LEU A 613 -25.03 -11.54 -8.15
N GLY A 614 -24.76 -11.71 -9.43
CA GLY A 614 -23.59 -12.40 -9.93
C GLY A 614 -22.98 -11.76 -11.16
N ALA A 615 -21.77 -12.21 -11.50
CA ALA A 615 -21.03 -11.81 -12.67
C ALA A 615 -20.83 -12.98 -13.62
N SER A 616 -20.83 -12.68 -14.92
CA SER A 616 -20.57 -13.62 -16.02
C SER A 616 -19.53 -13.00 -16.94
N ILE A 617 -18.41 -13.71 -17.17
CA ILE A 617 -17.31 -13.20 -18.01
C ILE A 617 -17.12 -14.15 -19.19
N TRP A 618 -17.07 -13.57 -20.38
CA TRP A 618 -17.00 -14.28 -21.64
C TRP A 618 -15.72 -13.93 -22.40
N LYS A 619 -15.17 -14.93 -23.11
CA LYS A 619 -14.09 -14.70 -24.07
C LYS A 619 -14.41 -15.34 -25.41
N ILE A 620 -13.74 -14.88 -26.47
CA ILE A 620 -13.82 -15.47 -27.76
C ILE A 620 -13.13 -16.84 -27.75
N LYS A 621 -13.90 -17.91 -27.97
CA LYS A 621 -13.39 -19.26 -28.18
C LYS A 621 -12.87 -19.44 -29.61
N ARG A 622 -13.64 -18.97 -30.61
CA ARG A 622 -13.27 -19.05 -31.99
C ARG A 622 -13.99 -17.95 -32.80
N ARG A 623 -13.23 -17.20 -33.60
CA ARG A 623 -13.82 -16.27 -34.59
C ARG A 623 -14.48 -17.06 -35.72
N VAL A 624 -15.64 -16.61 -36.18
CA VAL A 624 -16.30 -17.19 -37.37
C VAL A 624 -15.62 -16.58 -38.61
N ASN A 625 -14.95 -17.42 -39.42
CA ASN A 625 -14.33 -16.95 -40.65
C ASN A 625 -15.42 -16.63 -41.67
N VAL A 626 -15.68 -15.37 -41.88
CA VAL A 626 -16.47 -14.91 -43.03
C VAL A 626 -15.64 -15.20 -44.29
N ARG A 627 -15.82 -16.36 -44.91
CA ARG A 627 -15.45 -16.53 -46.31
C ARG A 627 -16.31 -15.53 -47.10
N LYS A 628 -15.76 -14.38 -47.48
CA LYS A 628 -16.34 -13.56 -48.53
C LYS A 628 -16.49 -14.46 -49.76
N ASN A 629 -17.70 -14.91 -50.04
CA ASN A 629 -18.08 -15.46 -51.35
C ASN A 629 -17.88 -14.33 -52.37
N ALA A 630 -16.70 -14.27 -52.96
CA ALA A 630 -16.49 -13.53 -54.19
C ALA A 630 -17.37 -14.26 -55.25
N LYS A 631 -18.60 -13.79 -55.42
CA LYS A 631 -19.34 -14.07 -56.63
C LYS A 631 -18.47 -13.59 -57.80
N LYS A 632 -17.90 -14.54 -58.51
CA LYS A 632 -17.46 -14.35 -59.90
C LYS A 632 -18.70 -13.95 -60.69
N ASP A 633 -18.91 -12.67 -60.95
CA ASP A 633 -19.70 -12.24 -62.09
C ASP A 633 -18.88 -12.52 -63.32
N SER A 634 -19.11 -13.71 -63.81
CA SER A 634 -18.84 -14.04 -65.23
C SER A 634 -20.04 -13.57 -65.99
N THR A 635 -20.03 -12.40 -66.54
CA THR A 635 -20.82 -12.01 -67.67
C THR A 635 -19.87 -11.80 -68.85
N LYS A 636 -19.92 -12.76 -69.70
CA LYS A 636 -19.55 -12.60 -71.12
C LYS A 636 -20.51 -11.59 -71.76
N GLU A 637 -20.00 -10.63 -72.44
CA GLU A 637 -20.14 -10.30 -73.86
C GLU A 637 -19.45 -8.95 -74.11
#